data_3856ebd06c65f3b48801b23ca89bd0e0
#
_entry.id   3856ebd06c65f3b48801b23ca89bd0e0
#
_cell.length_a   1.000
_cell.length_b   1.000
_cell.length_c   1.000
_cell.angle_alpha   90.00
_cell.angle_beta   90.00
_cell.angle_gamma   90.00
#
_symmetry.space_group_name_H-M   'P 1'
#
loop_
_entity.id
_entity.type
_entity.pdbx_description
1 polymer ?
#
loop_
_entity_poly.entity_id
_entity_poly.type
_entity_poly.pdbx_seq_one_letter_code
_entity_poly.pdbx_strand_id
1 'polypeptide(L)'
;MVSPTRSIAVPAPPFDLKLSYFDRTLPPTHSKRILCFSLPQRADKERIIDQLHIALHYTVQRVPFLAGSIVPFSEEEGNRPWLRNVSPQGSAYLDIKDLSNSMSFGALAAANFDQELFDADQLCSLPQVAYIQEEPVEVCRIQANFIDGGLLLVIQINHVAIDGWGVTEVVKIFSEKFRDAQAGKIGHTLLMNEKTYVSDRRTLVSSAGNLGDLANHSALTQSGYAHANLEGKGFACRTFRIPTDALARLKKDASPVQPKDDSDWISTGDAIAALLWRSIIVARHRAGELQTRGAVQFGQPYDCRKLMQLPEPYFGNSIYFLRTDVQFADIANGQDGISLAARAIRSDVNAVTADKFRDMVGLIERTQKQTHTRLSFWEDLSTSAIMYTSHFAFDMHAMDFGELGRIQAFRQPPRGSMIGQTIVMPRLRDGSCEFLLTETPQVFVSLAEDDIWSQYVDKSPSQPSNPMEVAVTVAVDKKLDLVSISTAPPTLNSFSRTVPNRDLSATARSAEDDNPPTPMPALINISDVQAPHVGCLRILELNRPRAKNAISHQLLDELARAIEDVWQQSMSMSIDPSSPGPASKQVRALIITSSSDTAFCAGADLKERKAMTLAETQLFLAKLRATFARLAALPVPTIACVAGVALGGGLELALSCHMRVFASNAVVGLPETRLAIIPGAGGTYRLQQVVGRAHALDMILTGRKVDAVESLRLGLCSRLVQVEEVDCLNGEDLARRGGGGRLREVGLALAQEITRGGPSAIRAVLGAISAASEEAENLAYEVVLRSSDRLVALEQFGTGRQLTFAGR
;
A
#
# COMPACT_ATOMS: atom_id res chain seq x y z
N MET A 1 -2.39 -6.94 -13.17
CA MET A 1 -1.19 -6.82 -14.05
C MET A 1 -1.22 -7.91 -15.12
N VAL A 2 -0.99 -7.57 -16.38
CA VAL A 2 -0.89 -8.55 -17.47
C VAL A 2 0.50 -9.15 -17.45
N SER A 3 0.63 -10.48 -17.36
CA SER A 3 1.93 -11.16 -17.30
C SER A 3 2.80 -10.82 -18.53
N PRO A 4 4.13 -10.67 -18.36
CA PRO A 4 5.04 -10.48 -19.49
C PRO A 4 5.03 -11.71 -20.40
N THR A 5 5.30 -11.50 -21.69
CA THR A 5 5.39 -12.60 -22.67
C THR A 5 6.67 -13.42 -22.45
N ARG A 6 7.73 -12.78 -21.98
CA ARG A 6 9.03 -13.39 -21.68
C ARG A 6 9.69 -12.60 -20.54
N SER A 7 10.34 -13.29 -19.62
CA SER A 7 11.11 -12.69 -18.51
C SER A 7 12.51 -13.31 -18.47
N ILE A 8 13.53 -12.48 -18.43
CA ILE A 8 14.94 -12.90 -18.43
C ILE A 8 15.54 -12.45 -17.11
N ALA A 9 16.00 -13.40 -16.29
CA ALA A 9 16.62 -13.12 -15.01
C ALA A 9 18.13 -12.84 -15.18
N VAL A 10 18.61 -11.82 -14.49
CA VAL A 10 20.02 -11.46 -14.39
C VAL A 10 20.45 -11.58 -12.93
N PRO A 11 21.15 -12.64 -12.54
CA PRO A 11 21.59 -12.82 -11.18
C PRO A 11 22.66 -11.81 -10.79
N ALA A 12 22.69 -11.45 -9.51
CA ALA A 12 23.75 -10.61 -8.96
C ALA A 12 25.07 -11.38 -8.81
N PRO A 13 26.22 -10.74 -9.03
CA PRO A 13 27.44 -11.18 -8.40
C PRO A 13 27.31 -11.06 -6.87
N PRO A 14 28.09 -11.79 -6.09
CA PRO A 14 28.07 -11.64 -4.63
C PRO A 14 28.31 -10.19 -4.23
N PHE A 15 27.48 -9.67 -3.30
CA PHE A 15 27.63 -8.34 -2.75
C PHE A 15 27.28 -8.33 -1.27
N ASP A 16 27.83 -7.36 -0.54
CA ASP A 16 27.41 -7.02 0.83
C ASP A 16 27.01 -5.54 0.84
N LEU A 17 25.73 -5.24 1.09
CA LEU A 17 25.21 -3.88 1.16
C LEU A 17 24.64 -3.63 2.55
N LYS A 18 25.26 -2.71 3.28
CA LYS A 18 24.77 -2.25 4.57
C LYS A 18 24.08 -0.89 4.39
N LEU A 19 22.76 -0.91 4.42
CA LEU A 19 21.94 0.29 4.30
C LEU A 19 22.16 1.24 5.49
N SER A 20 22.11 2.54 5.24
CA SER A 20 22.03 3.53 6.31
C SER A 20 20.70 3.40 7.07
N TYR A 21 20.63 3.94 8.27
CA TYR A 21 19.36 4.00 8.99
C TYR A 21 18.30 4.79 8.24
N PHE A 22 18.72 5.80 7.49
CA PHE A 22 17.83 6.60 6.66
C PHE A 22 17.21 5.78 5.49
N ASP A 23 18.02 5.01 4.75
CA ASP A 23 17.53 4.12 3.69
C ASP A 23 16.41 3.20 4.19
N ARG A 24 16.58 2.65 5.40
CA ARG A 24 15.68 1.66 5.99
C ARG A 24 14.29 2.21 6.36
N THR A 25 14.15 3.53 6.52
CA THR A 25 12.87 4.18 6.90
C THR A 25 12.03 4.59 5.72
N LEU A 26 12.59 4.58 4.52
CA LEU A 26 11.84 4.98 3.35
C LEU A 26 10.74 3.98 3.00
N PRO A 27 9.61 4.45 2.46
CA PRO A 27 8.54 3.56 2.06
C PRO A 27 9.02 2.64 0.92
N PRO A 28 8.63 1.35 0.92
CA PRO A 28 9.04 0.37 -0.08
C PRO A 28 8.30 0.57 -1.40
N THR A 29 8.43 1.74 -1.98
CA THR A 29 7.81 2.10 -3.25
C THR A 29 8.78 1.91 -4.41
N HIS A 30 8.27 1.51 -5.59
CA HIS A 30 9.07 1.47 -6.80
C HIS A 30 9.04 2.82 -7.51
N SER A 31 10.22 3.41 -7.69
CA SER A 31 10.42 4.54 -8.59
C SER A 31 10.34 4.03 -10.03
N LYS A 32 9.33 4.47 -10.77
CA LYS A 32 9.06 4.01 -12.15
C LYS A 32 9.38 5.11 -13.13
N ARG A 33 10.14 4.79 -14.16
CA ARG A 33 10.55 5.71 -15.24
C ARG A 33 10.20 5.07 -16.57
N ILE A 34 9.37 5.73 -17.38
CA ILE A 34 9.01 5.30 -18.74
C ILE A 34 9.79 6.16 -19.72
N LEU A 35 10.68 5.52 -20.47
CA LEU A 35 11.50 6.13 -21.50
C LEU A 35 10.90 5.76 -22.85
N CYS A 36 10.46 6.75 -23.62
CA CYS A 36 9.78 6.56 -24.90
C CYS A 36 10.76 6.72 -26.05
N PHE A 37 10.85 5.71 -26.91
CA PHE A 37 11.68 5.68 -28.12
C PHE A 37 10.85 5.36 -29.34
N SER A 38 11.09 6.07 -30.47
CA SER A 38 10.55 5.67 -31.76
C SER A 38 11.40 4.54 -32.36
N LEU A 39 10.76 3.58 -33.00
CA LEU A 39 11.43 2.52 -33.73
C LEU A 39 11.03 2.52 -35.21
N PRO A 40 11.97 2.17 -36.13
CA PRO A 40 11.60 1.88 -37.50
C PRO A 40 10.59 0.73 -37.58
N GLN A 41 9.69 0.73 -38.56
CA GLN A 41 8.69 -0.33 -38.74
C GLN A 41 9.27 -1.75 -38.87
N ARG A 42 10.52 -1.88 -39.31
CA ARG A 42 11.25 -3.15 -39.45
C ARG A 42 12.38 -3.29 -38.44
N ALA A 43 12.23 -2.71 -37.27
CA ALA A 43 13.22 -2.88 -36.20
C ALA A 43 13.34 -4.36 -35.80
N ASP A 44 14.58 -4.84 -35.69
CA ASP A 44 14.87 -6.17 -35.17
C ASP A 44 14.66 -6.20 -33.64
N LYS A 45 13.47 -6.60 -33.22
CA LYS A 45 13.08 -6.63 -31.79
C LYS A 45 13.95 -7.60 -30.99
N GLU A 46 14.31 -8.77 -31.53
CA GLU A 46 15.15 -9.76 -30.82
C GLU A 46 16.55 -9.22 -30.59
N ARG A 47 17.15 -8.57 -31.59
CA ARG A 47 18.45 -7.91 -31.42
C ARG A 47 18.40 -6.82 -30.35
N ILE A 48 17.33 -6.01 -30.30
CA ILE A 48 17.16 -4.99 -29.24
C ILE A 48 17.02 -5.67 -27.87
N ILE A 49 16.27 -6.76 -27.76
CA ILE A 49 16.10 -7.52 -26.51
C ILE A 49 17.44 -8.06 -26.02
N ASP A 50 18.24 -8.67 -26.91
CA ASP A 50 19.56 -9.18 -26.56
C ASP A 50 20.48 -8.05 -26.05
N GLN A 51 20.47 -6.90 -26.73
CA GLN A 51 21.27 -5.75 -26.32
C GLN A 51 20.79 -5.17 -24.96
N LEU A 52 19.48 -5.12 -24.69
CA LEU A 52 18.93 -4.71 -23.39
C LEU A 52 19.31 -5.69 -22.28
N HIS A 53 19.28 -6.99 -22.57
CA HIS A 53 19.70 -8.03 -21.61
C HIS A 53 21.20 -7.89 -21.28
N ILE A 54 22.04 -7.73 -22.29
CA ILE A 54 23.47 -7.51 -22.11
C ILE A 54 23.70 -6.24 -21.28
N ALA A 55 23.01 -5.14 -21.62
CA ALA A 55 23.12 -3.88 -20.88
C ALA A 55 22.73 -4.04 -19.41
N LEU A 56 21.63 -4.75 -19.13
CA LEU A 56 21.20 -5.02 -17.76
C LEU A 56 22.24 -5.87 -17.02
N HIS A 57 22.77 -6.93 -17.67
CA HIS A 57 23.80 -7.78 -17.08
C HIS A 57 25.01 -6.95 -16.62
N TYR A 58 25.57 -6.10 -17.47
CA TYR A 58 26.73 -5.28 -17.11
C TYR A 58 26.40 -4.14 -16.14
N THR A 59 25.18 -3.63 -16.18
CA THR A 59 24.72 -2.67 -15.18
C THR A 59 24.67 -3.30 -13.79
N VAL A 60 24.17 -4.55 -13.69
CA VAL A 60 24.14 -5.32 -12.46
C VAL A 60 25.57 -5.67 -11.99
N GLN A 61 26.50 -5.99 -12.90
CA GLN A 61 27.89 -6.20 -12.50
C GLN A 61 28.50 -4.95 -11.86
N ARG A 62 28.14 -3.76 -12.32
CA ARG A 62 28.63 -2.49 -11.76
C ARG A 62 27.87 -2.05 -10.51
N VAL A 63 26.58 -2.35 -10.42
CA VAL A 63 25.66 -2.00 -9.31
C VAL A 63 24.95 -3.26 -8.83
N PRO A 64 25.64 -4.18 -8.13
CA PRO A 64 25.14 -5.53 -7.83
C PRO A 64 23.84 -5.57 -7.05
N PHE A 65 23.61 -4.63 -6.14
CA PHE A 65 22.41 -4.61 -5.32
C PHE A 65 21.10 -4.40 -6.12
N LEU A 66 21.17 -4.02 -7.41
CA LEU A 66 20.01 -3.97 -8.28
C LEU A 66 19.36 -5.37 -8.47
N ALA A 67 20.15 -6.42 -8.36
CA ALA A 67 19.63 -7.79 -8.43
C ALA A 67 19.38 -8.41 -7.03
N GLY A 68 19.36 -7.59 -5.99
CA GLY A 68 18.96 -7.99 -4.65
C GLY A 68 17.44 -8.00 -4.46
N SER A 69 17.03 -8.39 -3.25
CA SER A 69 15.63 -8.36 -2.81
C SER A 69 15.47 -7.51 -1.56
N ILE A 70 14.39 -6.74 -1.50
CA ILE A 70 13.99 -6.00 -0.32
C ILE A 70 13.35 -6.98 0.65
N VAL A 71 13.87 -7.04 1.84
CA VAL A 71 13.41 -7.92 2.93
C VAL A 71 13.16 -7.12 4.21
N PRO A 72 12.30 -7.60 5.11
CA PRO A 72 12.20 -7.03 6.45
C PRO A 72 13.55 -7.08 7.17
N PHE A 73 13.83 -6.10 7.98
CA PHE A 73 15.04 -6.06 8.77
C PHE A 73 14.91 -6.95 10.02
N SER A 74 15.78 -7.93 10.15
CA SER A 74 15.89 -8.80 11.32
C SER A 74 17.30 -8.68 11.90
N GLU A 75 17.49 -7.80 12.89
CA GLU A 75 18.70 -7.80 13.70
C GLU A 75 18.41 -8.38 15.07
N GLU A 76 19.47 -8.82 15.75
CA GLU A 76 19.47 -9.36 17.12
C GLU A 76 18.83 -8.43 18.18
N GLU A 77 18.60 -7.16 17.86
CA GLU A 77 17.99 -6.13 18.72
C GLU A 77 16.46 -6.02 18.62
N GLY A 78 15.76 -6.98 18.07
CA GLY A 78 14.29 -7.04 18.03
C GLY A 78 13.70 -6.93 16.62
N ASN A 79 12.74 -7.79 16.36
CA ASN A 79 12.03 -7.87 15.10
C ASN A 79 11.29 -6.54 14.82
N ARG A 80 11.73 -5.80 13.80
CA ARG A 80 11.17 -4.51 13.38
C ARG A 80 10.69 -4.60 11.94
N PRO A 81 9.51 -5.13 11.72
CA PRO A 81 9.00 -5.44 10.37
C PRO A 81 8.81 -4.20 9.48
N TRP A 82 8.87 -2.99 10.04
CA TRP A 82 8.82 -1.73 9.28
C TRP A 82 10.18 -1.27 8.74
N LEU A 83 11.30 -1.78 9.27
CA LEU A 83 12.62 -1.52 8.70
C LEU A 83 12.89 -2.49 7.56
N ARG A 84 13.69 -2.05 6.61
CA ARG A 84 13.99 -2.79 5.39
C ARG A 84 15.47 -3.00 5.23
N ASN A 85 15.83 -4.08 4.54
CA ASN A 85 17.20 -4.38 4.14
C ASN A 85 17.21 -4.84 2.67
N VAL A 86 18.39 -4.90 2.07
CA VAL A 86 18.61 -5.50 0.74
C VAL A 86 19.37 -6.80 0.92
N SER A 87 18.68 -7.90 0.65
CA SER A 87 19.30 -9.23 0.62
C SER A 87 20.09 -9.41 -0.68
N PRO A 88 21.28 -10.06 -0.66
CA PRO A 88 22.00 -10.41 -1.87
C PRO A 88 21.34 -11.56 -2.66
N GLN A 89 20.31 -12.19 -2.13
CA GLN A 89 19.56 -13.23 -2.82
C GLN A 89 18.52 -12.57 -3.74
N GLY A 90 18.54 -12.91 -5.02
CA GLY A 90 17.60 -12.38 -6.00
C GLY A 90 18.18 -12.28 -7.39
N SER A 91 17.43 -11.63 -8.26
CA SER A 91 17.82 -11.28 -9.63
C SER A 91 17.17 -9.96 -10.03
N ALA A 92 17.84 -9.21 -10.91
CA ALA A 92 17.16 -8.20 -11.69
C ALA A 92 16.50 -8.88 -12.90
N TYR A 93 15.38 -8.34 -13.38
CA TYR A 93 14.66 -8.96 -14.48
C TYR A 93 14.49 -8.00 -15.65
N LEU A 94 14.60 -8.53 -16.87
CA LEU A 94 14.16 -7.90 -18.09
C LEU A 94 12.89 -8.60 -18.57
N ASP A 95 11.76 -7.92 -18.43
CA ASP A 95 10.48 -8.37 -18.96
C ASP A 95 10.24 -7.85 -20.36
N ILE A 96 9.68 -8.67 -21.23
CA ILE A 96 9.37 -8.31 -22.61
C ILE A 96 7.85 -8.43 -22.80
N LYS A 97 7.25 -7.38 -23.37
CA LYS A 97 5.85 -7.33 -23.75
C LYS A 97 5.71 -6.81 -25.19
N ASP A 98 4.83 -7.41 -25.95
CA ASP A 98 4.43 -6.87 -27.27
C ASP A 98 3.02 -6.30 -27.16
N LEU A 99 2.91 -4.99 -27.27
CA LEU A 99 1.69 -4.19 -27.23
C LEU A 99 1.40 -3.53 -28.58
N SER A 100 2.06 -3.98 -29.66
CA SER A 100 1.96 -3.38 -30.99
C SER A 100 0.52 -3.39 -31.54
N ASN A 101 -0.34 -4.30 -31.07
CA ASN A 101 -1.74 -4.37 -31.47
C ASN A 101 -2.66 -3.40 -30.67
N SER A 102 -2.18 -2.84 -29.57
CA SER A 102 -2.99 -2.00 -28.66
C SER A 102 -2.49 -0.59 -28.48
N MET A 103 -1.21 -0.34 -28.79
CA MET A 103 -0.58 0.97 -28.62
C MET A 103 0.29 1.33 -29.83
N SER A 104 0.26 2.61 -30.23
CA SER A 104 1.06 3.15 -31.32
C SER A 104 1.87 4.35 -30.86
N PHE A 105 3.16 4.38 -31.21
CA PHE A 105 4.03 5.51 -30.92
C PHE A 105 3.55 6.80 -31.58
N GLY A 106 3.04 6.69 -32.82
CA GLY A 106 2.48 7.82 -33.54
C GLY A 106 1.28 8.44 -32.83
N ALA A 107 0.40 7.61 -32.24
CA ALA A 107 -0.74 8.09 -31.47
C ALA A 107 -0.28 8.77 -30.15
N LEU A 108 0.70 8.20 -29.45
CA LEU A 108 1.27 8.81 -28.26
C LEU A 108 1.91 10.16 -28.57
N ALA A 109 2.67 10.26 -29.66
CA ALA A 109 3.32 11.49 -30.09
C ALA A 109 2.30 12.56 -30.50
N ALA A 110 1.23 12.17 -31.23
CA ALA A 110 0.16 13.08 -31.62
C ALA A 110 -0.59 13.66 -30.41
N ALA A 111 -0.70 12.88 -29.34
CA ALA A 111 -1.26 13.30 -28.04
C ALA A 111 -0.21 13.94 -27.10
N ASN A 112 0.97 14.35 -27.61
CA ASN A 112 2.08 14.88 -26.80
C ASN A 112 2.46 13.98 -25.61
N PHE A 113 2.32 12.67 -25.77
CA PHE A 113 2.57 11.70 -24.69
C PHE A 113 1.75 12.01 -23.44
N ASP A 114 0.47 12.29 -23.61
CA ASP A 114 -0.43 12.54 -22.48
C ASP A 114 -0.35 11.44 -21.42
N GLN A 115 -0.27 11.85 -20.15
CA GLN A 115 -0.07 10.97 -19.02
C GLN A 115 -1.18 9.92 -18.87
N GLU A 116 -2.40 10.25 -19.25
CA GLU A 116 -3.57 9.35 -19.17
C GLU A 116 -3.46 8.14 -20.11
N LEU A 117 -2.58 8.21 -21.12
CA LEU A 117 -2.32 7.10 -22.04
C LEU A 117 -1.33 6.05 -21.50
N PHE A 118 -0.74 6.28 -20.31
CA PHE A 118 0.26 5.39 -19.72
C PHE A 118 -0.32 4.60 -18.55
N ASP A 119 -1.06 3.53 -18.87
CA ASP A 119 -1.62 2.63 -17.86
C ASP A 119 -0.51 1.85 -17.14
N ALA A 120 -0.40 2.08 -15.82
CA ALA A 120 0.59 1.42 -14.99
C ALA A 120 0.42 -0.10 -14.92
N ASP A 121 -0.80 -0.61 -14.96
CA ASP A 121 -1.08 -2.05 -14.88
C ASP A 121 -0.71 -2.77 -16.18
N GLN A 122 -0.79 -2.08 -17.29
CA GLN A 122 -0.38 -2.59 -18.60
C GLN A 122 1.14 -2.50 -18.79
N LEU A 123 1.76 -1.38 -18.38
CA LEU A 123 3.14 -1.03 -18.73
C LEU A 123 4.17 -1.44 -17.67
N CYS A 124 3.76 -1.76 -16.44
CA CYS A 124 4.67 -2.07 -15.34
C CYS A 124 4.45 -3.47 -14.80
N SER A 125 5.53 -4.18 -14.48
CA SER A 125 5.49 -5.53 -13.89
C SER A 125 5.38 -5.51 -12.37
N LEU A 126 5.90 -4.47 -11.72
CA LEU A 126 5.89 -4.34 -10.27
C LEU A 126 4.78 -3.41 -9.78
N PRO A 127 4.18 -3.69 -8.63
CA PRO A 127 3.19 -2.80 -8.02
C PRO A 127 3.81 -1.44 -7.67
N GLN A 128 2.98 -0.43 -7.46
CA GLN A 128 3.45 0.90 -7.02
C GLN A 128 4.04 0.84 -5.62
N VAL A 129 3.37 0.13 -4.73
CA VAL A 129 3.81 -0.12 -3.35
C VAL A 129 4.06 -1.61 -3.19
N ALA A 130 5.23 -1.96 -2.71
CA ALA A 130 5.57 -3.33 -2.38
C ALA A 130 5.16 -3.62 -0.93
N TYR A 131 4.21 -4.53 -0.74
CA TYR A 131 3.90 -5.08 0.58
C TYR A 131 4.94 -6.14 0.90
N ILE A 132 5.89 -5.79 1.76
CA ILE A 132 7.01 -6.67 2.14
C ILE A 132 6.59 -7.68 3.23
N GLN A 133 5.34 -7.77 3.57
CA GLN A 133 4.88 -8.70 4.62
C GLN A 133 4.77 -10.16 4.15
N GLU A 134 4.76 -10.41 2.85
CA GLU A 134 4.43 -11.73 2.31
C GLU A 134 5.53 -12.37 1.45
N GLU A 135 6.40 -11.59 0.76
CA GLU A 135 7.48 -12.12 -0.08
C GLU A 135 8.62 -11.11 -0.24
N PRO A 136 9.88 -11.56 -0.45
CA PRO A 136 10.95 -10.68 -0.86
C PRO A 136 10.59 -9.96 -2.17
N VAL A 137 10.79 -8.64 -2.24
CA VAL A 137 10.47 -7.83 -3.41
C VAL A 137 11.75 -7.46 -4.14
N GLU A 138 11.78 -7.63 -5.46
CA GLU A 138 12.95 -7.30 -6.25
C GLU A 138 13.32 -5.82 -6.12
N VAL A 139 14.62 -5.54 -6.06
CA VAL A 139 15.12 -4.16 -6.07
C VAL A 139 14.90 -3.53 -7.43
N CYS A 140 15.16 -4.25 -8.52
CA CYS A 140 15.11 -3.70 -9.88
C CYS A 140 14.43 -4.66 -10.86
N ARG A 141 13.53 -4.08 -11.68
CA ARG A 141 12.95 -4.74 -12.83
C ARG A 141 12.83 -3.77 -13.99
N ILE A 142 13.27 -4.19 -15.18
CA ILE A 142 13.13 -3.43 -16.41
C ILE A 142 12.09 -4.12 -17.28
N GLN A 143 11.20 -3.37 -17.91
CA GLN A 143 10.22 -3.91 -18.84
C GLN A 143 10.31 -3.19 -20.18
N ALA A 144 10.54 -3.95 -21.23
CA ALA A 144 10.53 -3.49 -22.62
C ALA A 144 9.16 -3.75 -23.23
N ASN A 145 8.36 -2.70 -23.39
CA ASN A 145 7.06 -2.77 -24.05
C ASN A 145 7.22 -2.32 -25.50
N PHE A 146 7.19 -3.26 -26.43
CA PHE A 146 7.19 -2.95 -27.86
C PHE A 146 5.78 -2.54 -28.28
N ILE A 147 5.66 -1.38 -28.88
CA ILE A 147 4.42 -0.82 -29.44
C ILE A 147 4.58 -0.62 -30.95
N ASP A 148 3.50 -0.37 -31.68
CA ASP A 148 3.60 -0.06 -33.10
C ASP A 148 4.43 1.22 -33.32
N GLY A 149 5.56 1.10 -34.05
CA GLY A 149 6.49 2.18 -34.30
C GLY A 149 7.31 2.66 -33.09
N GLY A 150 7.37 1.91 -31.97
CA GLY A 150 8.13 2.36 -30.81
C GLY A 150 8.42 1.34 -29.72
N LEU A 151 9.17 1.80 -28.74
CA LEU A 151 9.53 1.09 -27.51
C LEU A 151 9.28 1.98 -26.30
N LEU A 152 8.52 1.47 -25.34
CA LEU A 152 8.39 2.06 -24.01
C LEU A 152 9.24 1.23 -23.03
N LEU A 153 10.40 1.74 -22.66
CA LEU A 153 11.30 1.08 -21.72
C LEU A 153 10.99 1.57 -20.30
N VAL A 154 10.49 0.67 -19.46
CA VAL A 154 10.10 1.00 -18.08
C VAL A 154 11.15 0.49 -17.11
N ILE A 155 11.77 1.40 -16.37
CA ILE A 155 12.75 1.10 -15.33
C ILE A 155 12.09 1.27 -13.98
N GLN A 156 12.09 0.21 -13.18
CA GLN A 156 11.42 0.11 -11.89
C GLN A 156 12.45 -0.25 -10.84
N ILE A 157 12.74 0.67 -9.90
CA ILE A 157 13.73 0.45 -8.84
C ILE A 157 13.15 0.85 -7.49
N ASN A 158 13.34 0.00 -6.47
CA ASN A 158 12.80 0.22 -5.14
C ASN A 158 13.51 1.37 -4.41
N HIS A 159 12.73 2.28 -3.84
CA HIS A 159 13.24 3.50 -3.22
C HIS A 159 14.05 3.26 -1.93
N VAL A 160 13.84 2.13 -1.26
CA VAL A 160 14.69 1.73 -0.11
C VAL A 160 16.15 1.56 -0.53
N ALA A 161 16.39 1.02 -1.70
CA ALA A 161 17.75 0.79 -2.21
C ALA A 161 18.40 2.04 -2.81
N ILE A 162 17.60 3.03 -3.29
CA ILE A 162 18.10 4.11 -4.14
C ILE A 162 17.10 5.28 -4.20
N ASP A 163 17.59 6.51 -4.25
CA ASP A 163 16.76 7.70 -4.48
C ASP A 163 16.67 8.10 -5.97
N GLY A 164 15.99 9.21 -6.26
CA GLY A 164 15.76 9.68 -7.62
C GLY A 164 17.05 10.02 -8.39
N TRP A 165 18.07 10.55 -7.70
CA TRP A 165 19.38 10.81 -8.30
C TRP A 165 20.08 9.50 -8.65
N GLY A 166 20.12 8.56 -7.72
CA GLY A 166 20.73 7.24 -7.95
C GLY A 166 20.05 6.47 -9.07
N VAL A 167 18.70 6.53 -9.20
CA VAL A 167 18.00 5.95 -10.36
C VAL A 167 18.48 6.58 -11.66
N THR A 168 18.71 7.90 -11.69
CA THR A 168 19.22 8.59 -12.88
C THR A 168 20.62 8.10 -13.27
N GLU A 169 21.50 7.90 -12.29
CA GLU A 169 22.83 7.32 -12.54
C GLU A 169 22.77 5.87 -13.03
N VAL A 170 21.84 5.06 -12.53
CA VAL A 170 21.61 3.70 -13.05
C VAL A 170 21.15 3.75 -14.51
N VAL A 171 20.21 4.64 -14.87
CA VAL A 171 19.75 4.80 -16.26
C VAL A 171 20.91 5.22 -17.17
N LYS A 172 21.78 6.12 -16.70
CA LYS A 172 22.99 6.55 -17.42
C LYS A 172 23.93 5.38 -17.67
N ILE A 173 24.28 4.62 -16.63
CA ILE A 173 25.12 3.41 -16.77
C ILE A 173 24.46 2.42 -17.74
N PHE A 174 23.18 2.18 -17.61
CA PHE A 174 22.44 1.28 -18.49
C PHE A 174 22.49 1.75 -19.95
N SER A 175 22.33 3.05 -20.23
CA SER A 175 22.45 3.60 -21.58
C SER A 175 23.85 3.47 -22.16
N GLU A 176 24.89 3.64 -21.34
CA GLU A 176 26.29 3.41 -21.73
C GLU A 176 26.51 1.94 -22.08
N LYS A 177 26.08 1.02 -21.23
CA LYS A 177 26.24 -0.43 -21.47
C LYS A 177 25.41 -0.92 -22.65
N PHE A 178 24.28 -0.28 -22.93
CA PHE A 178 23.49 -0.58 -24.13
C PHE A 178 24.23 -0.19 -25.41
N ARG A 179 24.88 0.98 -25.45
CA ARG A 179 25.77 1.38 -26.59
C ARG A 179 26.98 0.47 -26.72
N ASP A 180 27.59 0.07 -25.59
CA ASP A 180 28.73 -0.86 -25.61
C ASP A 180 28.30 -2.23 -26.18
N ALA A 181 27.11 -2.71 -25.88
CA ALA A 181 26.53 -3.93 -26.44
C ALA A 181 26.34 -3.80 -27.95
N GLN A 182 25.83 -2.68 -28.46
CA GLN A 182 25.67 -2.41 -29.87
C GLN A 182 27.01 -2.36 -30.64
N ALA A 183 28.02 -1.79 -30.01
CA ALA A 183 29.36 -1.66 -30.60
C ALA A 183 30.21 -2.94 -30.52
N GLY A 184 29.67 -4.03 -29.90
CA GLY A 184 30.42 -5.27 -29.68
C GLY A 184 31.64 -5.11 -28.75
N LYS A 185 31.69 -4.03 -27.97
CA LYS A 185 32.82 -3.67 -27.07
C LYS A 185 32.81 -4.40 -25.74
N ILE A 186 31.94 -5.40 -25.57
CA ILE A 186 31.76 -6.08 -24.33
C ILE A 186 32.72 -7.26 -24.18
N GLY A 187 33.66 -7.15 -23.26
CA GLY A 187 34.65 -8.20 -22.94
C GLY A 187 35.20 -8.03 -21.53
N HIS A 188 35.88 -9.08 -21.05
CA HIS A 188 36.40 -9.21 -19.68
C HIS A 188 37.29 -8.04 -19.20
N THR A 189 37.87 -7.27 -20.11
CA THR A 189 38.83 -6.20 -19.79
C THR A 189 38.18 -4.93 -19.25
N LEU A 190 36.87 -4.71 -19.51
CA LEU A 190 36.12 -3.53 -19.05
C LEU A 190 35.67 -3.62 -17.59
N LEU A 191 35.63 -4.79 -17.02
CA LEU A 191 35.15 -5.00 -15.63
C LEU A 191 36.21 -4.68 -14.57
N MET A 192 37.49 -4.72 -14.91
CA MET A 192 38.58 -4.61 -13.92
C MET A 192 38.89 -3.19 -13.43
N ASN A 193 38.41 -2.15 -14.11
CA ASN A 193 38.73 -0.75 -13.79
C ASN A 193 37.51 0.10 -13.39
N GLU A 194 36.33 -0.45 -13.29
CA GLU A 194 35.13 0.31 -12.93
C GLU A 194 34.96 0.40 -11.43
N LYS A 195 34.78 1.61 -10.89
CA LYS A 195 34.42 1.83 -9.48
C LYS A 195 33.13 1.11 -9.15
N THR A 196 33.19 0.22 -8.17
CA THR A 196 32.02 -0.44 -7.62
C THR A 196 31.24 0.48 -6.66
N TYR A 197 29.99 0.14 -6.37
CA TYR A 197 29.16 0.85 -5.41
C TYR A 197 29.76 0.84 -3.98
N VAL A 198 29.29 1.76 -3.15
CA VAL A 198 29.67 1.79 -1.72
C VAL A 198 28.88 0.72 -0.97
N SER A 199 29.60 -0.23 -0.35
CA SER A 199 29.00 -1.38 0.36
C SER A 199 28.48 -1.04 1.75
N ASP A 200 29.10 -0.12 2.47
CA ASP A 200 28.64 0.31 3.81
C ASP A 200 28.21 1.78 3.80
N ARG A 201 26.91 2.00 3.68
CA ARG A 201 26.31 3.34 3.66
C ARG A 201 26.20 3.96 5.05
N ARG A 202 26.28 3.16 6.12
CA ARG A 202 26.19 3.62 7.51
C ARG A 202 27.33 4.53 7.90
N THR A 203 28.50 4.33 7.31
CA THR A 203 29.68 5.14 7.56
C THR A 203 29.61 6.53 6.91
N LEU A 204 28.93 6.63 5.79
CA LEU A 204 28.82 7.87 5.00
C LEU A 204 27.60 8.71 5.39
N VAL A 205 26.46 8.03 5.62
CA VAL A 205 25.21 8.65 6.07
C VAL A 205 24.99 8.21 7.51
N SER A 206 25.63 8.90 8.44
CA SER A 206 25.57 8.62 9.87
C SER A 206 25.33 9.90 10.67
N SER A 207 24.84 9.74 11.89
CA SER A 207 24.68 10.84 12.85
C SER A 207 26.01 11.44 13.32
N ALA A 208 27.12 10.72 13.13
CA ALA A 208 28.44 11.06 13.73
C ALA A 208 28.37 11.27 15.25
N GLY A 209 27.47 10.53 15.93
CA GLY A 209 27.25 10.66 17.38
C GLY A 209 26.22 11.72 17.78
N ASN A 210 25.63 12.44 16.83
CA ASN A 210 24.54 13.38 17.11
C ASN A 210 23.26 12.60 17.48
N LEU A 211 22.62 12.98 18.59
CA LEU A 211 21.39 12.30 19.05
C LEU A 211 20.13 12.75 18.31
N GLY A 212 20.18 13.91 17.70
CA GLY A 212 19.05 14.52 16.99
C GLY A 212 17.95 15.06 17.92
N ASP A 213 17.35 16.17 17.51
CA ASP A 213 16.19 16.74 18.20
C ASP A 213 15.06 17.00 17.20
N LEU A 214 13.87 16.48 17.51
CA LEU A 214 12.68 16.67 16.67
C LEU A 214 12.32 18.14 16.49
N ALA A 215 12.58 18.98 17.48
CA ALA A 215 12.31 20.42 17.43
C ALA A 215 13.09 21.12 16.30
N ASN A 216 14.22 20.56 15.87
CA ASN A 216 15.03 21.08 14.76
C ASN A 216 14.49 20.72 13.37
N HIS A 217 13.47 19.85 13.29
CA HIS A 217 13.01 19.24 12.04
C HIS A 217 11.49 19.38 11.88
N SER A 218 11.03 20.59 11.54
CA SER A 218 9.60 20.90 11.33
C SER A 218 8.92 19.97 10.33
N ALA A 219 9.66 19.42 9.37
CA ALA A 219 9.14 18.47 8.40
C ALA A 219 8.87 17.07 8.94
N LEU A 220 9.29 16.76 10.19
CA LEU A 220 9.16 15.42 10.78
C LEU A 220 8.23 15.43 11.99
N THR A 221 7.58 14.30 12.23
CA THR A 221 6.75 14.05 13.41
C THR A 221 6.90 12.60 13.87
N GLN A 222 6.67 12.36 15.15
CA GLN A 222 6.68 11.05 15.80
C GLN A 222 5.27 10.70 16.29
N SER A 223 4.30 10.67 15.45
CA SER A 223 2.95 10.24 15.82
C SER A 223 2.60 8.93 15.14
N GLY A 224 1.64 8.19 15.70
CA GLY A 224 1.11 6.98 15.08
C GLY A 224 0.67 7.22 13.63
N TYR A 225 0.50 6.14 12.86
CA TYR A 225 0.03 6.24 11.48
C TYR A 225 -1.31 6.98 11.43
N ALA A 226 -1.33 8.13 10.75
CA ALA A 226 -2.56 8.73 10.27
C ALA A 226 -2.56 8.65 8.74
N HIS A 227 -3.66 8.25 8.18
CA HIS A 227 -3.87 8.26 6.75
C HIS A 227 -4.39 9.63 6.35
N ALA A 228 -3.84 10.21 5.28
CA ALA A 228 -4.54 11.31 4.62
C ALA A 228 -5.95 10.80 4.27
N ASN A 229 -6.98 11.49 4.76
CA ASN A 229 -8.36 11.08 4.52
C ASN A 229 -8.74 11.43 3.08
N LEU A 230 -8.50 10.49 2.16
CA LEU A 230 -8.78 10.62 0.73
C LEU A 230 -10.12 9.96 0.36
N GLU A 231 -10.91 9.51 1.36
CA GLU A 231 -12.18 8.85 1.14
C GLU A 231 -13.17 9.78 0.41
N GLY A 232 -13.62 9.34 -0.75
CA GLY A 232 -14.69 9.99 -1.51
C GLY A 232 -14.26 11.09 -2.49
N LYS A 233 -12.99 11.51 -2.53
CA LYS A 233 -12.51 12.48 -3.52
C LYS A 233 -11.97 11.75 -4.76
N GLY A 234 -12.66 11.90 -5.90
CA GLY A 234 -12.06 11.57 -7.19
C GLY A 234 -10.87 12.48 -7.47
N PHE A 235 -9.80 11.96 -8.06
CA PHE A 235 -8.65 12.76 -8.47
C PHE A 235 -8.21 12.37 -9.88
N ALA A 236 -7.52 13.30 -10.54
CA ALA A 236 -6.88 13.09 -11.84
C ALA A 236 -5.39 13.44 -11.74
N CYS A 237 -4.60 12.86 -12.63
CA CYS A 237 -3.17 13.13 -12.73
C CYS A 237 -2.87 13.68 -14.12
N ARG A 238 -2.46 14.96 -14.21
CA ARG A 238 -2.28 15.65 -15.48
C ARG A 238 -0.87 16.16 -15.65
N THR A 239 -0.38 16.17 -16.91
CA THR A 239 0.89 16.78 -17.29
C THR A 239 0.66 18.20 -17.83
N PHE A 240 1.48 19.13 -17.36
CA PHE A 240 1.49 20.51 -17.80
C PHE A 240 2.90 20.90 -18.26
N ARG A 241 2.99 22.00 -19.04
CA ARG A 241 4.25 22.49 -19.56
C ARG A 241 4.42 23.98 -19.30
N ILE A 242 5.63 24.38 -18.93
CA ILE A 242 6.07 25.76 -18.87
C ILE A 242 7.07 25.95 -20.00
N PRO A 243 6.76 26.76 -21.04
CA PRO A 243 7.68 27.08 -22.13
C PRO A 243 8.94 27.78 -21.63
N THR A 244 10.01 27.72 -22.44
CA THR A 244 11.34 28.26 -22.09
C THR A 244 11.30 29.77 -21.82
N ASP A 245 10.59 30.53 -22.65
CA ASP A 245 10.40 31.96 -22.46
C ASP A 245 9.57 32.30 -21.22
N ALA A 246 8.51 31.48 -20.93
CA ALA A 246 7.71 31.61 -19.73
C ALA A 246 8.53 31.29 -18.46
N LEU A 247 9.44 30.28 -18.51
CA LEU A 247 10.37 30.00 -17.41
C LEU A 247 11.30 31.21 -17.13
N ALA A 248 11.79 31.85 -18.16
CA ALA A 248 12.65 33.01 -18.01
C ALA A 248 11.89 34.20 -17.39
N ARG A 249 10.64 34.44 -17.84
CA ARG A 249 9.75 35.43 -17.23
C ARG A 249 9.45 35.10 -15.78
N LEU A 250 9.02 33.86 -15.51
CA LEU A 250 8.72 33.39 -14.16
C LEU A 250 9.89 33.61 -13.19
N LYS A 251 11.11 33.23 -13.59
CA LYS A 251 12.30 33.45 -12.76
C LYS A 251 12.52 34.95 -12.49
N LYS A 252 12.37 35.80 -13.51
CA LYS A 252 12.48 37.25 -13.36
C LYS A 252 11.45 37.80 -12.39
N ASP A 253 10.19 37.40 -12.55
CA ASP A 253 9.07 37.92 -11.79
C ASP A 253 9.05 37.39 -10.33
N ALA A 254 9.61 36.21 -10.10
CA ALA A 254 9.79 35.65 -8.77
C ALA A 254 11.01 36.21 -8.02
N SER A 255 11.97 36.81 -8.75
CA SER A 255 13.19 37.38 -8.15
C SER A 255 12.87 38.71 -7.45
N PRO A 256 13.57 39.03 -6.35
CA PRO A 256 13.38 40.30 -5.66
C PRO A 256 13.79 41.48 -6.55
N VAL A 257 12.99 42.53 -6.53
CA VAL A 257 13.27 43.77 -7.35
C VAL A 257 14.55 44.47 -6.90
N GLN A 258 14.86 44.42 -5.62
CA GLN A 258 16.09 44.95 -5.02
C GLN A 258 16.64 43.88 -4.05
N PRO A 259 17.56 43.05 -4.49
CA PRO A 259 18.21 42.10 -3.60
C PRO A 259 18.99 42.87 -2.51
N LYS A 260 18.82 42.44 -1.26
CA LYS A 260 19.51 43.06 -0.12
C LYS A 260 20.98 42.70 -0.09
N ASP A 261 21.30 41.47 -0.53
CA ASP A 261 22.64 40.91 -0.62
C ASP A 261 22.62 39.69 -1.57
N ASP A 262 23.76 39.02 -1.72
CA ASP A 262 23.93 37.82 -2.54
C ASP A 262 23.09 36.62 -2.04
N SER A 263 22.54 36.66 -0.84
CA SER A 263 21.69 35.60 -0.28
C SER A 263 20.23 35.67 -0.79
N ASP A 264 19.81 36.79 -1.33
CA ASP A 264 18.46 37.02 -1.89
C ASP A 264 18.27 36.37 -3.28
N TRP A 265 19.30 35.68 -3.80
CA TRP A 265 19.20 34.96 -5.07
C TRP A 265 18.25 33.78 -4.99
N ILE A 266 17.45 33.59 -6.04
CA ILE A 266 16.60 32.41 -6.21
C ILE A 266 17.00 31.60 -7.45
N SER A 267 16.79 30.28 -7.44
CA SER A 267 16.97 29.41 -8.59
C SER A 267 15.72 29.36 -9.48
N THR A 268 15.86 28.87 -10.73
CA THR A 268 14.70 28.54 -11.56
C THR A 268 13.82 27.50 -10.91
N GLY A 269 14.40 26.55 -10.15
CA GLY A 269 13.67 25.56 -9.38
C GLY A 269 12.80 26.18 -8.30
N ASP A 270 13.29 27.19 -7.58
CA ASP A 270 12.50 27.90 -6.56
C ASP A 270 11.33 28.65 -7.17
N ALA A 271 11.54 29.26 -8.34
CA ALA A 271 10.48 29.98 -9.06
C ALA A 271 9.38 29.00 -9.53
N ILE A 272 9.75 27.84 -10.08
CA ILE A 272 8.79 26.78 -10.45
C ILE A 272 8.03 26.31 -9.21
N ALA A 273 8.73 25.99 -8.14
CA ALA A 273 8.15 25.53 -6.89
C ALA A 273 7.16 26.54 -6.32
N ALA A 274 7.51 27.83 -6.31
CA ALA A 274 6.67 28.90 -5.82
C ALA A 274 5.41 29.10 -6.66
N LEU A 275 5.52 29.04 -8.00
CA LEU A 275 4.37 29.11 -8.90
C LEU A 275 3.38 27.97 -8.59
N LEU A 276 3.90 26.75 -8.54
CA LEU A 276 3.06 25.55 -8.31
C LEU A 276 2.41 25.60 -6.93
N TRP A 277 3.16 25.91 -5.88
CA TRP A 277 2.64 26.04 -4.53
C TRP A 277 1.53 27.08 -4.45
N ARG A 278 1.80 28.32 -4.86
CA ARG A 278 0.82 29.41 -4.86
C ARG A 278 -0.44 29.03 -5.64
N SER A 279 -0.28 28.55 -6.86
CA SER A 279 -1.43 28.32 -7.74
C SER A 279 -2.30 27.15 -7.27
N ILE A 280 -1.71 26.07 -6.79
CA ILE A 280 -2.46 24.92 -6.26
C ILE A 280 -3.24 25.32 -4.99
N ILE A 281 -2.60 26.00 -4.04
CA ILE A 281 -3.24 26.40 -2.78
C ILE A 281 -4.38 27.40 -3.04
N VAL A 282 -4.20 28.37 -3.95
CA VAL A 282 -5.25 29.30 -4.34
C VAL A 282 -6.40 28.57 -5.05
N ALA A 283 -6.09 27.64 -5.94
CA ALA A 283 -7.10 26.86 -6.63
C ALA A 283 -7.91 25.98 -5.68
N ARG A 284 -7.28 25.34 -4.70
CA ARG A 284 -7.96 24.58 -3.65
C ARG A 284 -8.90 25.45 -2.80
N HIS A 285 -8.45 26.66 -2.47
CA HIS A 285 -9.28 27.61 -1.74
C HIS A 285 -10.51 28.02 -2.56
N ARG A 286 -10.35 28.35 -3.86
CA ARG A 286 -11.45 28.68 -4.78
C ARG A 286 -12.39 27.49 -4.99
N ALA A 287 -11.86 26.27 -5.06
CA ALA A 287 -12.65 25.05 -5.16
C ALA A 287 -13.38 24.66 -3.86
N GLY A 288 -13.18 25.39 -2.76
CA GLY A 288 -13.78 25.10 -1.45
C GLY A 288 -13.11 23.93 -0.70
N GLU A 289 -11.97 23.44 -1.17
CA GLU A 289 -11.25 22.31 -0.58
C GLU A 289 -10.26 22.75 0.50
N LEU A 290 -9.91 24.02 0.54
CA LEU A 290 -9.10 24.64 1.57
C LEU A 290 -9.93 25.68 2.32
N GLN A 291 -10.27 25.40 3.58
CA GLN A 291 -11.10 26.30 4.40
C GLN A 291 -10.29 27.21 5.33
N THR A 292 -8.97 26.98 5.46
CA THR A 292 -8.12 27.76 6.36
C THR A 292 -7.69 29.08 5.73
N ARG A 293 -7.55 30.13 6.57
CA ARG A 293 -6.82 31.36 6.26
C ARG A 293 -5.46 31.40 6.97
N GLY A 294 -5.05 30.30 7.62
CA GLY A 294 -3.81 30.18 8.36
C GLY A 294 -2.60 29.86 7.49
N ALA A 295 -1.61 29.22 8.06
CA ALA A 295 -0.40 28.81 7.36
C ALA A 295 -0.68 27.68 6.37
N VAL A 296 -0.02 27.74 5.20
CA VAL A 296 0.02 26.69 4.18
C VAL A 296 1.45 26.18 4.05
N GLN A 297 1.58 24.91 3.67
CA GLN A 297 2.82 24.15 3.81
C GLN A 297 3.34 23.70 2.45
N PHE A 298 4.65 23.77 2.30
CA PHE A 298 5.37 23.25 1.14
C PHE A 298 6.43 22.27 1.59
N GLY A 299 6.31 21.02 1.17
CA GLY A 299 7.27 19.96 1.47
C GLY A 299 8.12 19.60 0.26
N GLN A 300 9.44 19.52 0.43
CA GLN A 300 10.36 19.05 -0.62
C GLN A 300 11.56 18.27 -0.07
N PRO A 301 12.06 17.25 -0.80
CA PRO A 301 13.35 16.65 -0.54
C PRO A 301 14.49 17.54 -1.06
N TYR A 302 15.57 17.63 -0.29
CA TYR A 302 16.82 18.30 -0.64
C TYR A 302 17.97 17.30 -0.71
N ASP A 303 18.73 17.28 -1.82
CA ASP A 303 19.87 16.36 -1.98
C ASP A 303 21.08 16.85 -1.17
N CYS A 304 21.49 16.06 -0.20
CA CYS A 304 22.60 16.36 0.70
C CYS A 304 23.96 15.79 0.23
N ARG A 305 24.07 15.14 -0.96
CA ARG A 305 25.34 14.51 -1.40
C ARG A 305 26.52 15.46 -1.38
N LYS A 306 26.37 16.63 -1.98
CA LYS A 306 27.43 17.67 -2.02
C LYS A 306 27.74 18.19 -0.62
N LEU A 307 26.70 18.45 0.18
CA LEU A 307 26.80 18.95 1.54
C LEU A 307 27.57 17.98 2.44
N MET A 308 27.31 16.68 2.28
CA MET A 308 27.97 15.59 3.01
C MET A 308 29.26 15.12 2.39
N GLN A 309 29.68 15.70 1.24
CA GLN A 309 30.88 15.30 0.50
C GLN A 309 30.90 13.79 0.20
N LEU A 310 29.76 13.24 -0.19
CA LEU A 310 29.65 11.81 -0.50
C LEU A 310 30.41 11.48 -1.78
N PRO A 311 30.97 10.26 -1.91
CA PRO A 311 31.70 9.85 -3.09
C PRO A 311 30.77 9.83 -4.31
N GLU A 312 31.31 10.10 -5.50
CA GLU A 312 30.55 10.00 -6.76
C GLU A 312 30.96 8.72 -7.52
N PRO A 313 29.97 7.89 -7.94
CA PRO A 313 28.53 7.98 -7.63
C PRO A 313 28.20 7.40 -6.25
N TYR A 314 27.29 8.05 -5.51
CA TYR A 314 26.67 7.50 -4.31
C TYR A 314 25.22 7.15 -4.60
N PHE A 315 24.87 5.88 -4.60
CA PHE A 315 23.53 5.39 -4.97
C PHE A 315 22.51 5.39 -3.84
N GLY A 316 22.93 5.48 -2.59
CA GLY A 316 22.05 5.47 -1.43
C GLY A 316 21.19 6.74 -1.32
N ASN A 317 20.22 6.69 -0.42
CA ASN A 317 19.40 7.87 -0.11
C ASN A 317 20.20 8.88 0.71
N SER A 318 20.20 10.13 0.28
CA SER A 318 20.86 11.25 0.95
C SER A 318 20.02 12.51 0.80
N ILE A 319 18.80 12.47 1.33
CA ILE A 319 17.81 13.54 1.21
C ILE A 319 17.44 14.10 2.58
N TYR A 320 17.37 15.41 2.70
CA TYR A 320 16.81 16.14 3.83
C TYR A 320 15.41 16.61 3.45
N PHE A 321 14.43 16.33 4.30
CA PHE A 321 13.07 16.80 4.06
C PHE A 321 12.92 18.22 4.62
N LEU A 322 12.57 19.14 3.73
CA LEU A 322 12.26 20.53 4.05
C LEU A 322 10.75 20.72 4.14
N ARG A 323 10.34 21.58 5.06
CA ARG A 323 9.01 22.13 5.16
C ARG A 323 9.13 23.65 5.27
N THR A 324 8.46 24.34 4.37
CA THR A 324 8.32 25.79 4.35
C THR A 324 6.89 26.15 4.66
N ASP A 325 6.66 27.06 5.60
CA ASP A 325 5.36 27.54 6.02
C ASP A 325 5.22 29.04 5.70
N VAL A 326 4.09 29.41 5.03
CA VAL A 326 3.73 30.82 4.84
C VAL A 326 2.25 31.03 5.12
N GLN A 327 1.84 32.26 5.40
CA GLN A 327 0.42 32.56 5.58
C GLN A 327 -0.30 32.53 4.22
N PHE A 328 -1.51 31.94 4.20
CA PHE A 328 -2.33 31.89 2.99
C PHE A 328 -2.54 33.27 2.36
N ALA A 329 -2.81 34.30 3.17
CA ALA A 329 -3.05 35.65 2.71
C ALA A 329 -1.83 36.22 1.94
N ASP A 330 -0.62 35.88 2.38
CA ASP A 330 0.63 36.37 1.78
C ASP A 330 0.93 35.66 0.46
N ILE A 331 0.79 34.32 0.42
CA ILE A 331 1.04 33.54 -0.81
C ILE A 331 -0.05 33.77 -1.88
N ALA A 332 -1.28 34.10 -1.47
CA ALA A 332 -2.39 34.39 -2.39
C ALA A 332 -2.30 35.79 -3.04
N ASN A 333 -1.38 36.64 -2.57
CA ASN A 333 -1.25 38.03 -3.02
C ASN A 333 -0.60 38.12 -4.42
N GLY A 334 -1.28 37.64 -5.42
CA GLY A 334 -0.89 37.84 -6.83
C GLY A 334 0.56 37.45 -7.14
N GLN A 335 1.25 38.33 -7.86
CA GLN A 335 2.65 38.13 -8.24
C GLN A 335 3.61 38.21 -7.03
N ASP A 336 3.31 39.06 -6.06
CA ASP A 336 4.11 39.19 -4.84
C ASP A 336 4.13 37.89 -4.04
N GLY A 337 3.05 37.11 -4.08
CA GLY A 337 2.97 35.79 -3.45
C GLY A 337 3.95 34.79 -4.01
N ILE A 338 4.23 34.82 -5.34
CA ILE A 338 5.27 33.96 -5.96
C ILE A 338 6.64 34.36 -5.46
N SER A 339 6.95 35.67 -5.47
CA SER A 339 8.25 36.16 -5.00
C SER A 339 8.49 35.85 -3.53
N LEU A 340 7.46 35.99 -2.70
CA LEU A 340 7.51 35.65 -1.27
C LEU A 340 7.74 34.15 -1.08
N ALA A 341 6.97 33.29 -1.75
CA ALA A 341 7.12 31.85 -1.69
C ALA A 341 8.51 31.38 -2.14
N ALA A 342 9.03 31.93 -3.27
CA ALA A 342 10.35 31.58 -3.79
C ALA A 342 11.47 31.93 -2.80
N ARG A 343 11.38 33.10 -2.15
CA ARG A 343 12.36 33.52 -1.13
C ARG A 343 12.25 32.67 0.14
N ALA A 344 11.04 32.34 0.59
CA ALA A 344 10.85 31.47 1.74
C ALA A 344 11.47 30.08 1.50
N ILE A 345 11.18 29.48 0.34
CA ILE A 345 11.79 28.19 -0.08
C ILE A 345 13.31 28.30 -0.10
N ARG A 346 13.88 29.35 -0.72
CA ARG A 346 15.33 29.55 -0.82
C ARG A 346 15.97 29.73 0.56
N SER A 347 15.33 30.48 1.44
CA SER A 347 15.78 30.65 2.82
C SER A 347 15.92 29.32 3.55
N ASP A 348 14.90 28.46 3.46
CA ASP A 348 14.93 27.15 4.11
C ASP A 348 15.97 26.22 3.46
N VAL A 349 16.14 26.26 2.13
CA VAL A 349 17.19 25.53 1.43
C VAL A 349 18.58 25.97 1.91
N ASN A 350 18.81 27.28 2.04
CA ASN A 350 20.10 27.82 2.51
C ASN A 350 20.37 27.50 3.98
N ALA A 351 19.34 27.25 4.77
CA ALA A 351 19.44 26.86 6.17
C ALA A 351 19.83 25.38 6.39
N VAL A 352 19.90 24.57 5.31
CA VAL A 352 20.34 23.16 5.42
C VAL A 352 21.85 23.11 5.54
N THR A 353 22.35 22.50 6.61
CA THR A 353 23.77 22.27 6.86
C THR A 353 24.08 20.78 7.01
N ALA A 354 25.33 20.38 6.88
CA ALA A 354 25.75 19.00 7.13
C ALA A 354 25.40 18.56 8.56
N ASP A 355 25.51 19.46 9.54
CA ASP A 355 25.20 19.15 10.93
C ASP A 355 23.68 18.98 11.14
N LYS A 356 22.85 19.78 10.45
CA LYS A 356 21.40 19.64 10.48
C LYS A 356 20.96 18.33 9.84
N PHE A 357 21.63 17.89 8.77
CA PHE A 357 21.39 16.57 8.18
C PHE A 357 21.80 15.43 9.13
N ARG A 358 22.97 15.53 9.77
CA ARG A 358 23.42 14.55 10.77
C ARG A 358 22.49 14.50 11.99
N ASP A 359 21.98 15.66 12.43
CA ASP A 359 20.98 15.74 13.49
C ASP A 359 19.71 14.98 13.13
N MET A 360 19.20 15.14 11.89
CA MET A 360 18.07 14.37 11.39
C MET A 360 18.38 12.85 11.35
N VAL A 361 19.55 12.46 10.89
CA VAL A 361 19.97 11.04 10.88
C VAL A 361 20.02 10.51 12.31
N GLY A 362 20.56 11.27 13.27
CA GLY A 362 20.61 10.89 14.69
C GLY A 362 19.22 10.75 15.31
N LEU A 363 18.31 11.66 15.00
CA LEU A 363 16.92 11.54 15.39
C LEU A 363 16.30 10.23 14.87
N ILE A 364 16.50 9.90 13.57
CA ILE A 364 16.00 8.68 12.96
C ILE A 364 16.63 7.44 13.61
N GLU A 365 17.97 7.41 13.79
CA GLU A 365 18.68 6.30 14.45
C GLU A 365 18.14 6.01 15.85
N ARG A 366 17.90 7.06 16.64
CA ARG A 366 17.38 6.95 18.01
C ARG A 366 15.92 6.50 18.04
N THR A 367 15.07 7.06 17.16
CA THR A 367 13.63 6.87 17.22
C THR A 367 13.16 5.59 16.53
N GLN A 368 13.90 5.07 15.57
CA GLN A 368 13.61 3.78 14.95
C GLN A 368 13.46 2.63 15.96
N LYS A 369 14.08 2.78 17.13
CA LYS A 369 13.95 1.78 18.20
C LYS A 369 12.57 1.78 18.86
N GLN A 370 11.78 2.82 18.73
CA GLN A 370 10.57 3.03 19.53
C GLN A 370 9.34 3.44 18.73
N THR A 371 9.48 4.27 17.69
CA THR A 371 8.36 4.86 16.95
C THR A 371 8.70 5.08 15.48
N HIS A 372 7.67 5.30 14.65
CA HIS A 372 7.85 5.72 13.27
C HIS A 372 8.07 7.23 13.16
N THR A 373 9.09 7.64 12.42
CA THR A 373 9.26 9.03 12.01
C THR A 373 8.61 9.21 10.64
N ARG A 374 7.76 10.21 10.47
CA ARG A 374 7.04 10.51 9.23
C ARG A 374 7.08 12.01 8.92
N LEU A 375 6.67 12.37 7.70
CA LEU A 375 6.53 13.76 7.31
C LEU A 375 5.34 14.41 8.05
N SER A 376 5.56 15.56 8.69
CA SER A 376 4.59 16.25 9.54
C SER A 376 3.38 16.77 8.75
N PHE A 377 3.58 17.10 7.48
CA PHE A 377 2.55 17.66 6.58
C PHE A 377 1.81 16.58 5.77
N TRP A 378 2.05 15.32 6.03
CA TRP A 378 1.45 14.22 5.25
C TRP A 378 -0.07 14.18 5.30
N GLU A 379 -0.64 14.49 6.44
CA GLU A 379 -2.10 14.53 6.64
C GLU A 379 -2.76 15.71 5.93
N ASP A 380 -2.01 16.78 5.68
CA ASP A 380 -2.49 18.02 5.09
C ASP A 380 -2.35 18.07 3.57
N LEU A 381 -1.82 17.01 2.93
CA LEU A 381 -1.55 16.98 1.49
C LEU A 381 -2.80 17.21 0.61
N SER A 382 -3.97 16.85 1.10
CA SER A 382 -5.25 17.09 0.40
C SER A 382 -5.90 18.44 0.73
N THR A 383 -5.26 19.26 1.55
CA THR A 383 -5.80 20.56 2.02
C THR A 383 -4.76 21.66 1.96
N SER A 384 -4.03 21.92 3.05
CA SER A 384 -3.12 23.06 3.22
C SER A 384 -1.66 22.78 2.84
N ALA A 385 -1.31 21.55 2.51
CA ALA A 385 0.05 21.17 2.12
C ALA A 385 0.16 20.68 0.68
N ILE A 386 1.36 20.86 0.09
CA ILE A 386 1.74 20.16 -1.13
C ILE A 386 3.10 19.48 -0.92
N MET A 387 3.30 18.36 -1.61
CA MET A 387 4.59 17.68 -1.70
C MET A 387 5.19 17.87 -3.10
N TYR A 388 6.34 18.50 -3.16
CA TYR A 388 7.04 18.82 -4.39
C TYR A 388 8.27 17.93 -4.56
N THR A 389 8.44 17.35 -5.73
CA THR A 389 9.67 16.61 -6.10
C THR A 389 10.14 17.11 -7.45
N SER A 390 11.40 17.43 -7.59
CA SER A 390 11.95 17.97 -8.85
C SER A 390 13.05 17.07 -9.40
N HIS A 391 12.87 16.68 -10.66
CA HIS A 391 13.88 16.03 -11.50
C HIS A 391 14.43 17.00 -12.55
N PHE A 392 14.13 18.30 -12.44
CA PHE A 392 14.48 19.31 -13.45
C PHE A 392 15.98 19.38 -13.78
N ALA A 393 16.81 19.13 -12.77
CA ALA A 393 18.26 19.10 -12.93
C ALA A 393 18.82 17.76 -13.49
N PHE A 394 17.97 16.73 -13.67
CA PHE A 394 18.41 15.44 -14.20
C PHE A 394 18.46 15.48 -15.72
N ASP A 395 19.64 15.27 -16.30
CA ASP A 395 19.87 15.38 -17.74
C ASP A 395 19.45 14.10 -18.49
N MET A 396 18.20 13.64 -18.26
CA MET A 396 17.69 12.40 -18.86
C MET A 396 17.56 12.48 -20.37
N HIS A 397 17.13 13.62 -20.91
CA HIS A 397 16.91 13.81 -22.33
C HIS A 397 18.21 13.94 -23.15
N ALA A 398 19.35 14.16 -22.50
CA ALA A 398 20.68 14.15 -23.15
C ALA A 398 21.25 12.74 -23.28
N MET A 399 20.71 11.76 -22.52
CA MET A 399 21.20 10.38 -22.59
C MET A 399 20.97 9.78 -23.96
N ASP A 400 22.03 9.17 -24.49
CA ASP A 400 22.06 8.54 -25.79
C ASP A 400 22.00 7.02 -25.64
N PHE A 401 21.01 6.41 -26.28
CA PHE A 401 20.80 4.95 -26.33
C PHE A 401 21.23 4.33 -27.66
N GLY A 402 22.20 4.96 -28.37
CA GLY A 402 22.72 4.44 -29.62
C GLY A 402 21.66 4.33 -30.70
N GLU A 403 21.39 3.13 -31.23
CA GLU A 403 20.41 2.90 -32.30
C GLU A 403 18.97 3.26 -31.91
N LEU A 404 18.61 3.26 -30.61
CA LEU A 404 17.32 3.77 -30.13
C LEU A 404 17.28 5.31 -30.14
N GLY A 405 18.42 5.95 -30.28
CA GLY A 405 18.54 7.39 -30.19
C GLY A 405 18.40 7.93 -28.78
N ARG A 406 17.87 9.14 -28.67
CA ARG A 406 17.62 9.82 -27.41
C ARG A 406 16.15 9.66 -27.00
N ILE A 407 15.89 9.70 -25.69
CA ILE A 407 14.56 9.69 -25.10
C ILE A 407 13.71 10.80 -25.71
N GLN A 408 12.58 10.47 -26.34
CA GLN A 408 11.66 11.45 -26.92
C GLN A 408 10.67 11.99 -25.91
N ALA A 409 10.19 11.13 -24.99
CA ALA A 409 9.41 11.56 -23.85
C ALA A 409 9.82 10.75 -22.62
N PHE A 410 9.82 11.44 -21.47
CA PHE A 410 9.99 10.84 -20.16
C PHE A 410 8.65 10.91 -19.43
N ARG A 411 8.16 9.78 -18.94
CA ARG A 411 6.89 9.71 -18.21
C ARG A 411 7.04 8.90 -16.93
N GLN A 412 6.16 9.16 -15.98
CA GLN A 412 5.99 8.36 -14.78
C GLN A 412 4.53 7.89 -14.76
N PRO A 413 4.25 6.61 -14.48
CA PRO A 413 2.88 6.15 -14.37
C PRO A 413 2.13 6.98 -13.32
N PRO A 414 0.82 7.23 -13.51
CA PRO A 414 0.02 7.93 -12.52
C PRO A 414 0.18 7.25 -11.17
N ARG A 415 0.54 8.01 -10.15
CA ARG A 415 0.59 7.50 -8.78
C ARG A 415 -0.79 7.68 -8.19
N GLY A 416 -1.59 6.61 -8.20
CA GLY A 416 -2.88 6.58 -7.52
C GLY A 416 -2.72 7.01 -6.06
N SER A 417 -3.63 7.83 -5.55
CA SER A 417 -3.82 8.18 -4.14
C SER A 417 -2.95 9.27 -3.50
N MET A 418 -2.13 10.00 -4.22
CA MET A 418 -1.37 11.10 -3.59
C MET A 418 -1.81 12.47 -4.13
N ILE A 419 -2.99 12.93 -3.73
CA ILE A 419 -3.41 14.33 -3.94
C ILE A 419 -2.36 15.25 -3.30
N GLY A 420 -2.05 16.38 -3.96
CA GLY A 420 -1.06 17.32 -3.48
C GLY A 420 0.37 16.96 -3.83
N GLN A 421 0.60 15.89 -4.58
CA GLN A 421 1.92 15.59 -5.09
C GLN A 421 2.16 16.25 -6.44
N THR A 422 3.25 17.00 -6.52
CA THR A 422 3.74 17.61 -7.75
C THR A 422 5.12 17.06 -8.08
N ILE A 423 5.30 16.61 -9.33
CA ILE A 423 6.58 16.08 -9.81
C ILE A 423 7.03 16.88 -11.05
N VAL A 424 8.10 17.62 -10.90
CA VAL A 424 8.74 18.30 -12.03
C VAL A 424 9.63 17.30 -12.75
N MET A 425 9.38 17.15 -14.05
CA MET A 425 10.08 16.22 -14.93
C MET A 425 11.48 16.74 -15.29
N PRO A 426 12.36 15.88 -15.82
CA PRO A 426 13.62 16.32 -16.39
C PRO A 426 13.44 17.40 -17.44
N ARG A 427 14.34 18.39 -17.45
CA ARG A 427 14.29 19.50 -18.39
C ARG A 427 14.30 19.01 -19.84
N LEU A 428 13.38 19.52 -20.63
CA LEU A 428 13.31 19.20 -22.06
C LEU A 428 14.45 19.82 -22.83
N ARG A 429 14.75 19.30 -24.05
CA ARG A 429 15.85 19.78 -24.90
C ARG A 429 15.72 21.23 -25.34
N ASP A 430 14.48 21.69 -25.52
CA ASP A 430 14.18 23.08 -25.82
C ASP A 430 14.30 24.02 -24.62
N GLY A 431 14.63 23.45 -23.46
CA GLY A 431 14.78 24.17 -22.21
C GLY A 431 13.47 24.34 -21.42
N SER A 432 12.34 23.92 -21.96
CA SER A 432 11.05 23.97 -21.26
C SER A 432 10.97 22.97 -20.11
N CYS A 433 9.94 23.11 -19.28
CA CYS A 433 9.69 22.30 -18.10
C CYS A 433 8.33 21.61 -18.21
N GLU A 434 8.29 20.29 -18.09
CA GLU A 434 7.05 19.55 -17.84
C GLU A 434 6.94 19.19 -16.37
N PHE A 435 5.70 19.11 -15.85
CA PHE A 435 5.44 18.65 -14.50
C PHE A 435 4.12 17.90 -14.44
N LEU A 436 4.06 16.96 -13.51
CA LEU A 436 2.90 16.13 -13.20
C LEU A 436 2.21 16.67 -11.94
N LEU A 437 0.90 16.87 -12.00
CA LEU A 437 0.08 17.33 -10.89
C LEU A 437 -1.07 16.37 -10.65
N THR A 438 -1.27 15.98 -9.39
CA THR A 438 -2.38 15.11 -8.96
C THR A 438 -3.31 15.92 -8.05
N GLU A 439 -4.51 16.21 -8.54
CA GLU A 439 -5.52 17.02 -7.85
C GLU A 439 -6.94 16.57 -8.19
N THR A 440 -7.91 17.13 -7.48
CA THR A 440 -9.32 16.92 -7.79
C THR A 440 -9.74 17.66 -9.06
N PRO A 441 -10.80 17.21 -9.75
CA PRO A 441 -11.30 17.90 -10.95
C PRO A 441 -11.65 19.37 -10.71
N GLN A 442 -12.17 19.71 -9.53
CA GLN A 442 -12.55 21.07 -9.16
C GLN A 442 -11.33 21.99 -9.05
N VAL A 443 -10.23 21.48 -8.51
CA VAL A 443 -8.96 22.22 -8.43
C VAL A 443 -8.42 22.49 -9.82
N PHE A 444 -8.49 21.53 -10.76
CA PHE A 444 -8.07 21.77 -12.15
C PHE A 444 -8.92 22.83 -12.87
N VAL A 445 -10.24 22.90 -12.61
CA VAL A 445 -11.09 23.98 -13.12
C VAL A 445 -10.62 25.33 -12.58
N SER A 446 -10.40 25.41 -11.26
CA SER A 446 -9.94 26.64 -10.62
C SER A 446 -8.53 27.08 -11.04
N LEU A 447 -7.64 26.13 -11.36
CA LEU A 447 -6.31 26.40 -11.92
C LEU A 447 -6.42 27.02 -13.33
N ALA A 448 -7.32 26.51 -14.15
CA ALA A 448 -7.52 27.05 -15.52
C ALA A 448 -8.08 28.47 -15.52
N GLU A 449 -8.74 28.89 -14.44
CA GLU A 449 -9.28 30.24 -14.23
C GLU A 449 -8.28 31.18 -13.51
N ASP A 450 -7.10 30.69 -13.14
CA ASP A 450 -6.09 31.51 -12.46
C ASP A 450 -5.22 32.26 -13.49
N ASP A 451 -5.34 33.59 -13.50
CA ASP A 451 -4.63 34.46 -14.45
C ASP A 451 -3.10 34.32 -14.32
N ILE A 452 -2.59 34.09 -13.11
CA ILE A 452 -1.16 33.93 -12.86
C ILE A 452 -0.68 32.59 -13.42
N TRP A 453 -1.42 31.51 -13.17
CA TRP A 453 -1.15 30.22 -13.78
C TRP A 453 -1.07 30.31 -15.30
N SER A 454 -2.07 30.95 -15.91
CA SER A 454 -2.20 31.09 -17.37
C SER A 454 -1.11 31.95 -18.03
N GLN A 455 -0.37 32.75 -17.26
CA GLN A 455 0.77 33.53 -17.77
C GLN A 455 2.00 32.65 -18.06
N TYR A 456 2.15 31.54 -17.36
CA TYR A 456 3.39 30.74 -17.42
C TYR A 456 3.17 29.32 -17.89
N VAL A 457 1.96 28.77 -17.72
CA VAL A 457 1.65 27.37 -18.02
C VAL A 457 0.83 27.26 -19.28
N ASP A 458 1.28 26.45 -20.23
CA ASP A 458 0.54 26.18 -21.47
C ASP A 458 -0.80 25.52 -21.15
N LYS A 459 -1.80 25.85 -21.96
CA LYS A 459 -3.09 25.13 -21.90
C LYS A 459 -2.82 23.67 -22.26
N SER A 460 -3.17 22.75 -21.36
CA SER A 460 -3.07 21.32 -21.63
C SER A 460 -3.91 20.97 -22.85
N PRO A 461 -3.38 20.19 -23.82
CA PRO A 461 -4.17 19.70 -24.95
C PRO A 461 -5.37 18.84 -24.54
N SER A 462 -5.34 18.27 -23.32
CA SER A 462 -6.41 17.46 -22.71
C SER A 462 -7.44 18.27 -21.93
N GLN A 463 -7.46 19.61 -22.00
CA GLN A 463 -8.56 20.37 -21.42
C GLN A 463 -9.81 20.21 -22.30
N PRO A 464 -10.90 19.57 -21.81
CA PRO A 464 -12.15 19.57 -22.54
C PRO A 464 -12.60 21.01 -22.75
N SER A 465 -13.00 21.34 -23.96
CA SER A 465 -13.47 22.68 -24.35
C SER A 465 -14.79 23.08 -23.65
N ASN A 466 -15.33 22.19 -22.81
CA ASN A 466 -16.57 22.42 -22.07
C ASN A 466 -16.47 21.89 -20.63
N PRO A 467 -16.76 22.69 -19.58
CA PRO A 467 -16.74 22.26 -18.18
C PRO A 467 -17.66 21.09 -17.85
N MET A 468 -18.68 20.83 -18.64
CA MET A 468 -19.61 19.71 -18.46
C MET A 468 -19.03 18.35 -18.90
N GLU A 469 -18.00 18.28 -19.75
CA GLU A 469 -17.33 17.04 -20.14
C GLU A 469 -16.40 16.47 -19.04
N VAL A 470 -15.99 17.32 -18.10
CA VAL A 470 -15.17 16.89 -16.94
C VAL A 470 -15.91 15.87 -16.06
N ALA A 471 -17.25 15.92 -16.04
CA ALA A 471 -18.06 15.00 -15.25
C ALA A 471 -18.19 13.59 -15.84
N VAL A 472 -17.94 13.41 -17.15
CA VAL A 472 -18.11 12.13 -17.85
C VAL A 472 -16.82 11.31 -17.86
N THR A 473 -15.66 11.94 -17.94
CA THR A 473 -14.35 11.27 -17.95
C THR A 473 -13.99 10.67 -16.57
N VAL A 474 -14.54 11.21 -15.47
CA VAL A 474 -14.35 10.70 -14.10
C VAL A 474 -15.06 9.35 -13.86
N ALA A 475 -15.95 8.92 -14.75
CA ALA A 475 -16.75 7.71 -14.55
C ALA A 475 -16.07 6.40 -15.02
N VAL A 476 -14.93 6.44 -15.70
CA VAL A 476 -14.33 5.26 -16.33
C VAL A 476 -13.14 4.67 -15.55
N ASP A 477 -12.49 5.43 -14.67
CA ASP A 477 -11.27 4.98 -13.99
C ASP A 477 -11.45 4.69 -12.49
N LYS A 478 -12.42 3.82 -12.16
CA LYS A 478 -12.59 3.28 -10.80
C LYS A 478 -11.99 1.90 -10.64
N LYS A 479 -10.70 1.76 -10.88
CA LYS A 479 -9.93 0.56 -10.50
C LYS A 479 -8.53 0.91 -10.02
N LEU A 480 -8.44 1.70 -8.98
CA LEU A 480 -7.21 1.76 -8.22
C LEU A 480 -7.56 1.55 -6.75
N ASP A 481 -7.28 0.35 -6.29
CA ASP A 481 -7.34 -0.02 -4.88
C ASP A 481 -6.44 0.93 -4.09
N LEU A 482 -7.07 1.72 -3.22
CA LEU A 482 -6.43 2.46 -2.15
C LEU A 482 -5.76 1.46 -1.22
N VAL A 483 -4.51 1.22 -1.47
CA VAL A 483 -3.71 0.37 -0.63
C VAL A 483 -3.12 1.19 0.49
N SER A 484 -3.74 1.07 1.63
CA SER A 484 -3.24 1.62 2.88
C SER A 484 -1.98 0.89 3.32
N ILE A 485 -0.86 1.60 3.42
CA ILE A 485 0.33 1.13 4.13
C ILE A 485 -0.01 1.18 5.62
N SER A 486 -0.56 0.13 6.18
CA SER A 486 -0.78 0.02 7.61
C SER A 486 -0.36 -1.35 8.11
N THR A 487 0.63 -1.36 8.98
CA THR A 487 0.94 -2.47 9.88
C THR A 487 0.33 -2.25 11.28
N ALA A 488 -0.52 -1.22 11.44
CA ALA A 488 -1.30 -0.99 12.65
C ALA A 488 -2.80 -0.93 12.31
N PRO A 489 -3.67 -1.47 13.18
CA PRO A 489 -5.11 -1.47 12.94
C PRO A 489 -5.67 -0.04 12.95
N PRO A 490 -6.63 0.27 12.07
CA PRO A 490 -7.34 1.53 12.15
C PRO A 490 -8.17 1.57 13.43
N THR A 491 -7.92 2.54 14.28
CA THR A 491 -8.81 2.87 15.38
C THR A 491 -10.07 3.50 14.80
N LEU A 492 -11.19 2.82 14.98
CA LEU A 492 -12.52 3.34 14.69
C LEU A 492 -12.85 4.48 15.67
N ASN A 493 -12.60 5.71 15.27
CA ASN A 493 -13.17 6.86 15.97
C ASN A 493 -14.51 7.25 15.34
N SER A 494 -15.47 7.33 16.21
CA SER A 494 -16.87 7.72 16.09
C SER A 494 -17.19 8.71 14.95
N PHE A 495 -17.99 8.27 13.99
CA PHE A 495 -18.73 9.15 13.09
C PHE A 495 -20.00 9.66 13.77
N SER A 496 -20.02 10.94 14.15
CA SER A 496 -21.28 11.67 14.40
C SER A 496 -21.80 12.18 13.06
N ARG A 497 -22.92 11.65 12.63
CA ARG A 497 -23.67 12.15 11.48
C ARG A 497 -24.39 13.45 11.86
N THR A 498 -24.07 14.55 11.25
CA THR A 498 -24.99 15.68 11.07
C THR A 498 -25.71 15.53 9.74
N VAL A 499 -26.99 15.27 9.79
CA VAL A 499 -27.90 15.27 8.64
C VAL A 499 -28.41 16.70 8.44
N PRO A 500 -28.43 17.24 7.21
CA PRO A 500 -29.04 18.55 6.99
C PRO A 500 -30.57 18.45 7.06
N ASN A 501 -31.17 19.36 7.83
CA ASN A 501 -32.60 19.57 7.96
C ASN A 501 -33.23 19.93 6.60
N ARG A 502 -34.26 19.19 6.22
CA ARG A 502 -35.27 19.64 5.29
C ARG A 502 -36.56 19.89 6.07
N ASP A 503 -36.95 21.13 6.13
CA ASP A 503 -38.27 21.59 6.61
C ASP A 503 -39.40 20.86 5.90
N LEU A 504 -40.27 20.22 6.64
CA LEU A 504 -41.66 20.02 6.27
C LEU A 504 -42.51 20.31 7.51
N SER A 505 -43.24 21.40 7.43
CA SER A 505 -44.20 21.89 8.39
C SER A 505 -45.47 21.02 8.47
N ALA A 506 -45.95 20.94 9.68
CA ALA A 506 -47.36 20.79 10.13
C ALA A 506 -48.01 19.42 10.04
N THR A 507 -48.16 18.77 11.14
CA THR A 507 -49.46 18.70 11.87
C THR A 507 -49.27 18.06 13.25
N ALA A 508 -49.74 18.79 14.23
CA ALA A 508 -49.76 18.35 15.64
C ALA A 508 -50.75 17.20 15.89
N ARG A 509 -50.29 16.16 16.58
CA ARG A 509 -51.18 15.37 17.49
C ARG A 509 -50.39 14.92 18.70
N SER A 510 -50.95 15.23 19.79
CA SER A 510 -50.78 14.98 21.23
C SER A 510 -49.97 13.75 21.66
N ALA A 511 -48.99 13.97 22.50
CA ALA A 511 -48.65 13.50 23.85
C ALA A 511 -48.71 12.01 24.17
N GLU A 512 -47.65 11.62 24.90
CA GLU A 512 -47.50 10.48 25.79
C GLU A 512 -47.12 9.14 25.15
N ASP A 513 -45.77 8.93 25.07
CA ASP A 513 -45.09 7.72 25.55
C ASP A 513 -43.57 7.95 25.53
N ASP A 514 -43.03 8.45 26.63
CA ASP A 514 -41.60 8.49 26.95
C ASP A 514 -41.13 7.07 27.34
N ASN A 515 -40.90 6.22 26.33
CA ASN A 515 -40.07 5.05 26.52
C ASN A 515 -38.79 5.27 25.69
N PRO A 516 -37.56 5.12 26.24
CA PRO A 516 -36.32 5.20 25.48
C PRO A 516 -36.34 4.10 24.39
N PRO A 517 -35.82 4.36 23.20
CA PRO A 517 -35.84 3.41 22.10
C PRO A 517 -35.13 2.13 22.57
N THR A 518 -35.87 1.02 22.54
CA THR A 518 -35.34 -0.33 22.83
C THR A 518 -34.08 -0.55 22.00
N PRO A 519 -32.91 -0.88 22.58
CA PRO A 519 -31.69 -1.12 21.83
C PRO A 519 -31.95 -2.23 20.82
N MET A 520 -31.61 -2.00 19.55
CA MET A 520 -31.72 -2.99 18.49
C MET A 520 -30.98 -4.27 18.92
N PRO A 521 -31.55 -5.45 18.73
CA PRO A 521 -30.90 -6.69 19.15
C PRO A 521 -29.60 -6.89 18.43
N ALA A 522 -28.54 -7.25 19.16
CA ALA A 522 -27.24 -7.55 18.61
C ALA A 522 -27.32 -8.68 17.57
N LEU A 523 -26.67 -8.47 16.42
CA LEU A 523 -26.63 -9.45 15.33
C LEU A 523 -25.51 -10.49 15.52
N ILE A 524 -24.63 -10.28 16.51
CA ILE A 524 -23.59 -11.23 16.92
C ILE A 524 -23.65 -11.38 18.44
N ASN A 525 -23.87 -12.60 18.91
CA ASN A 525 -23.72 -12.93 20.32
C ASN A 525 -22.25 -13.28 20.59
N ILE A 526 -21.67 -12.65 21.61
CA ILE A 526 -20.28 -12.89 22.01
C ILE A 526 -20.28 -13.61 23.37
N SER A 527 -19.57 -14.73 23.46
CA SER A 527 -19.37 -15.43 24.73
C SER A 527 -17.93 -15.96 24.82
N ASP A 528 -17.41 -15.99 26.05
CA ASP A 528 -16.07 -16.46 26.35
C ASP A 528 -16.14 -17.71 27.23
N VAL A 529 -15.33 -18.72 26.91
CA VAL A 529 -15.15 -19.95 27.68
C VAL A 529 -13.69 -20.02 28.13
N GLN A 530 -13.43 -20.44 29.36
CA GLN A 530 -12.07 -20.56 29.89
C GLN A 530 -11.22 -21.49 29.02
N ALA A 531 -10.01 -21.04 28.60
CA ALA A 531 -9.02 -21.88 27.94
C ALA A 531 -8.38 -22.89 28.93
N PRO A 532 -7.75 -23.98 28.44
CA PRO A 532 -7.14 -25.00 29.31
C PRO A 532 -6.04 -24.48 30.26
N HIS A 533 -5.35 -23.41 29.89
CA HIS A 533 -4.26 -22.82 30.68
C HIS A 533 -4.61 -21.38 31.07
N VAL A 534 -4.20 -20.40 30.26
CA VAL A 534 -4.45 -18.99 30.47
C VAL A 534 -5.31 -18.43 29.35
N GLY A 535 -6.13 -17.42 29.66
CA GLY A 535 -6.99 -16.73 28.71
C GLY A 535 -8.31 -17.43 28.42
N CYS A 536 -8.97 -17.05 27.34
CA CYS A 536 -10.31 -17.53 26.97
C CYS A 536 -10.39 -17.96 25.50
N LEU A 537 -11.40 -18.77 25.21
CA LEU A 537 -11.86 -19.15 23.88
C LEU A 537 -13.09 -18.30 23.58
N ARG A 538 -12.99 -17.43 22.59
CA ARG A 538 -14.08 -16.53 22.20
C ARG A 538 -14.98 -17.19 21.16
N ILE A 539 -16.28 -17.05 21.34
CA ILE A 539 -17.29 -17.55 20.43
C ILE A 539 -18.09 -16.36 19.90
N LEU A 540 -18.09 -16.17 18.58
CA LEU A 540 -18.94 -15.25 17.85
C LEU A 540 -20.07 -16.05 17.21
N GLU A 541 -21.28 -15.88 17.69
CA GLU A 541 -22.46 -16.55 17.17
C GLU A 541 -23.28 -15.56 16.33
N LEU A 542 -23.32 -15.78 15.01
CA LEU A 542 -24.15 -15.01 14.10
C LEU A 542 -25.63 -15.18 14.46
N ASN A 543 -26.33 -14.08 14.76
CA ASN A 543 -27.69 -14.09 15.31
C ASN A 543 -28.67 -13.26 14.47
N ARG A 544 -28.79 -13.60 13.19
CA ARG A 544 -29.77 -13.04 12.25
C ARG A 544 -30.54 -14.18 11.52
N PRO A 545 -31.15 -15.13 12.27
CA PRO A 545 -31.68 -16.38 11.69
C PRO A 545 -32.79 -16.13 10.65
N ARG A 546 -33.66 -15.12 10.84
CA ARG A 546 -34.74 -14.78 9.90
C ARG A 546 -34.23 -14.40 8.51
N ALA A 547 -33.02 -13.87 8.41
CA ALA A 547 -32.34 -13.55 7.16
C ALA A 547 -31.25 -14.56 6.80
N LYS A 548 -31.24 -15.75 7.43
CA LYS A 548 -30.20 -16.79 7.24
C LYS A 548 -28.79 -16.23 7.40
N ASN A 549 -28.59 -15.33 8.35
CA ASN A 549 -27.34 -14.62 8.63
C ASN A 549 -26.72 -13.93 7.40
N ALA A 550 -27.58 -13.45 6.48
CA ALA A 550 -27.09 -12.65 5.35
C ALA A 550 -26.35 -11.40 5.84
N ILE A 551 -25.22 -11.12 5.22
CA ILE A 551 -24.29 -10.06 5.62
C ILE A 551 -24.87 -8.70 5.19
N SER A 552 -25.49 -8.01 6.15
CA SER A 552 -25.93 -6.61 6.05
C SER A 552 -24.79 -5.67 6.46
N HIS A 553 -24.94 -4.36 6.24
CA HIS A 553 -24.01 -3.35 6.76
C HIS A 553 -23.82 -3.50 8.27
N GLN A 554 -24.94 -3.61 9.03
CA GLN A 554 -24.87 -3.75 10.47
C GLN A 554 -24.14 -5.02 10.91
N LEU A 555 -24.44 -6.19 10.30
CA LEU A 555 -23.75 -7.44 10.64
C LEU A 555 -22.26 -7.36 10.32
N LEU A 556 -21.89 -6.72 9.18
CA LEU A 556 -20.49 -6.52 8.82
C LEU A 556 -19.78 -5.59 9.81
N ASP A 557 -20.45 -4.53 10.28
CA ASP A 557 -19.91 -3.61 11.27
C ASP A 557 -19.68 -4.28 12.63
N GLU A 558 -20.61 -5.10 13.07
CA GLU A 558 -20.47 -5.85 14.31
C GLU A 558 -19.38 -6.92 14.21
N LEU A 559 -19.29 -7.61 13.06
CA LEU A 559 -18.25 -8.62 12.80
C LEU A 559 -16.86 -7.98 12.76
N ALA A 560 -16.70 -6.84 12.07
CA ALA A 560 -15.45 -6.12 11.99
C ALA A 560 -14.96 -5.67 13.39
N ARG A 561 -15.87 -5.12 14.20
CA ARG A 561 -15.54 -4.72 15.58
C ARG A 561 -15.17 -5.91 16.46
N ALA A 562 -15.90 -7.02 16.36
CA ALA A 562 -15.62 -8.23 17.14
C ALA A 562 -14.27 -8.87 16.77
N ILE A 563 -13.91 -8.89 15.48
CA ILE A 563 -12.60 -9.38 15.01
C ILE A 563 -11.47 -8.47 15.49
N GLU A 564 -11.66 -7.15 15.43
CA GLU A 564 -10.68 -6.19 15.92
C GLU A 564 -10.46 -6.33 17.44
N ASP A 565 -11.51 -6.51 18.22
CA ASP A 565 -11.42 -6.77 19.65
C ASP A 565 -10.62 -8.06 19.97
N VAL A 566 -10.85 -9.13 19.19
CA VAL A 566 -10.04 -10.35 19.28
C VAL A 566 -8.57 -10.09 18.98
N TRP A 567 -8.29 -9.30 17.96
CA TRP A 567 -6.92 -8.93 17.61
C TRP A 567 -6.22 -8.20 18.75
N GLN A 568 -6.84 -7.14 19.28
CA GLN A 568 -6.30 -6.35 20.38
C GLN A 568 -6.04 -7.20 21.62
N GLN A 569 -6.98 -8.05 21.98
CA GLN A 569 -6.86 -8.93 23.16
C GLN A 569 -5.85 -10.07 22.94
N SER A 570 -5.62 -10.51 21.71
CA SER A 570 -4.61 -11.52 21.40
C SER A 570 -3.18 -10.98 21.40
N MET A 571 -3.02 -9.66 21.18
CA MET A 571 -1.71 -8.99 21.14
C MET A 571 -1.29 -8.41 22.49
N SER A 572 -2.18 -8.33 23.47
CA SER A 572 -1.87 -7.79 24.79
C SER A 572 -0.89 -8.70 25.54
N MET A 573 0.39 -8.29 25.60
CA MET A 573 1.51 -9.02 26.22
C MET A 573 1.80 -8.56 27.66
N SER A 574 1.02 -7.68 28.25
CA SER A 574 1.28 -7.20 29.60
C SER A 574 0.61 -8.12 30.66
N ILE A 575 1.38 -9.08 31.14
CA ILE A 575 1.06 -9.77 32.39
C ILE A 575 2.08 -9.29 33.42
N ASP A 576 1.72 -8.29 34.22
CA ASP A 576 2.37 -8.03 35.50
C ASP A 576 1.85 -9.08 36.50
N PRO A 577 2.70 -9.99 37.02
CA PRO A 577 2.24 -11.04 37.95
C PRO A 577 1.74 -10.50 39.27
N SER A 578 2.03 -9.21 39.60
CA SER A 578 1.64 -8.55 40.85
C SER A 578 0.32 -7.80 40.76
N SER A 579 -0.25 -7.65 39.58
CA SER A 579 -1.53 -6.97 39.40
C SER A 579 -2.68 -7.99 39.28
N PRO A 580 -3.75 -7.91 40.09
CA PRO A 580 -4.94 -8.73 39.92
C PRO A 580 -5.83 -8.22 38.77
N GLY A 581 -5.24 -7.98 37.60
CA GLY A 581 -5.92 -7.52 36.39
C GLY A 581 -5.71 -8.49 35.23
N PRO A 582 -6.50 -8.46 34.21
CA PRO A 582 -7.25 -9.51 33.54
C PRO A 582 -6.40 -10.46 32.67
N ALA A 583 -5.54 -11.27 33.24
CA ALA A 583 -4.98 -12.45 32.55
C ALA A 583 -6.10 -13.38 32.01
N SER A 584 -7.32 -13.24 32.53
CA SER A 584 -8.52 -13.99 32.09
C SER A 584 -9.11 -13.52 30.76
N LYS A 585 -8.68 -12.37 30.19
CA LYS A 585 -9.28 -11.80 28.97
C LYS A 585 -8.48 -12.05 27.69
N GLN A 586 -7.27 -12.61 27.75
CA GLN A 586 -6.51 -12.88 26.54
C GLN A 586 -7.22 -13.96 25.70
N VAL A 587 -7.60 -13.58 24.47
CA VAL A 587 -8.22 -14.55 23.55
C VAL A 587 -7.16 -15.48 22.98
N ARG A 588 -7.38 -16.79 23.13
CA ARG A 588 -6.47 -17.86 22.72
C ARG A 588 -6.92 -18.57 21.45
N ALA A 589 -8.21 -18.59 21.18
CA ALA A 589 -8.81 -19.07 19.93
C ALA A 589 -10.16 -18.39 19.71
N LEU A 590 -10.56 -18.30 18.45
CA LEU A 590 -11.84 -17.76 18.01
C LEU A 590 -12.68 -18.84 17.34
N ILE A 591 -13.93 -18.94 17.73
CA ILE A 591 -14.92 -19.82 17.09
C ILE A 591 -16.01 -18.94 16.48
N ILE A 592 -16.32 -19.12 15.21
CA ILE A 592 -17.45 -18.47 14.54
C ILE A 592 -18.52 -19.53 14.26
N THR A 593 -19.71 -19.29 14.75
CA THR A 593 -20.86 -20.22 14.63
C THR A 593 -22.14 -19.46 14.32
N SER A 594 -23.25 -20.14 14.25
CA SER A 594 -24.58 -19.57 13.97
C SER A 594 -25.57 -19.98 15.08
N SER A 595 -26.50 -19.08 15.40
CA SER A 595 -27.67 -19.37 16.24
C SER A 595 -28.72 -20.23 15.52
N SER A 596 -28.48 -20.55 14.21
CA SER A 596 -29.40 -21.33 13.37
C SER A 596 -28.73 -22.58 12.82
N ASP A 597 -29.38 -23.72 12.94
CA ASP A 597 -28.92 -25.01 12.38
C ASP A 597 -29.14 -25.11 10.87
N THR A 598 -29.97 -24.24 10.30
CA THR A 598 -30.35 -24.28 8.87
C THR A 598 -29.48 -23.40 8.02
N ALA A 599 -28.73 -22.43 8.61
CA ALA A 599 -27.86 -21.54 7.86
C ALA A 599 -26.74 -21.00 8.74
N PHE A 600 -25.52 -21.24 8.34
CA PHE A 600 -24.36 -20.53 8.87
C PHE A 600 -24.40 -19.08 8.40
N CYS A 601 -24.37 -18.86 7.08
CA CYS A 601 -24.49 -17.54 6.45
C CYS A 601 -24.82 -17.69 4.97
N ALA A 602 -25.89 -17.07 4.52
CA ALA A 602 -26.37 -17.16 3.13
C ALA A 602 -25.64 -16.21 2.15
N GLY A 603 -24.59 -15.50 2.59
CA GLY A 603 -23.86 -14.52 1.78
C GLY A 603 -24.32 -13.09 2.00
N ALA A 604 -24.01 -12.18 1.08
CA ALA A 604 -24.39 -10.78 1.17
C ALA A 604 -25.93 -10.61 1.13
N ASP A 605 -26.45 -9.63 1.89
CA ASP A 605 -27.87 -9.31 1.89
C ASP A 605 -28.27 -8.70 0.53
N LEU A 606 -28.90 -9.53 -0.33
CA LEU A 606 -29.30 -9.14 -1.68
C LEU A 606 -30.35 -8.00 -1.68
N LYS A 607 -31.14 -7.84 -0.60
CA LYS A 607 -32.11 -6.75 -0.50
C LYS A 607 -31.38 -5.42 -0.32
N GLU A 608 -30.42 -5.35 0.59
CA GLU A 608 -29.56 -4.18 0.75
C GLU A 608 -28.72 -3.93 -0.51
N ARG A 609 -28.10 -4.99 -1.08
CA ARG A 609 -27.29 -4.89 -2.29
C ARG A 609 -28.05 -4.31 -3.49
N LYS A 610 -29.33 -4.66 -3.65
CA LYS A 610 -30.19 -4.13 -4.74
C LYS A 610 -30.44 -2.62 -4.60
N ALA A 611 -30.44 -2.11 -3.38
CA ALA A 611 -30.68 -0.69 -3.10
C ALA A 611 -29.40 0.17 -3.13
N MET A 612 -28.22 -0.46 -3.14
CA MET A 612 -26.92 0.25 -3.14
C MET A 612 -26.62 0.86 -4.49
N THR A 613 -26.08 2.06 -4.48
CA THR A 613 -25.37 2.65 -5.61
C THR A 613 -24.08 1.89 -5.89
N LEU A 614 -23.46 2.15 -7.04
CA LEU A 614 -22.15 1.56 -7.37
C LEU A 614 -21.09 1.90 -6.31
N ALA A 615 -21.04 3.16 -5.86
CA ALA A 615 -20.10 3.62 -4.84
C ALA A 615 -20.31 2.90 -3.50
N GLU A 616 -21.55 2.80 -3.04
CA GLU A 616 -21.89 2.07 -1.80
C GLU A 616 -21.55 0.58 -1.90
N THR A 617 -21.77 -0.02 -3.08
CA THR A 617 -21.38 -1.41 -3.34
C THR A 617 -19.87 -1.60 -3.23
N GLN A 618 -19.07 -0.67 -3.77
CA GLN A 618 -17.61 -0.72 -3.70
C GLN A 618 -17.12 -0.57 -2.26
N LEU A 619 -17.67 0.37 -1.49
CA LEU A 619 -17.35 0.57 -0.07
C LEU A 619 -17.70 -0.66 0.76
N PHE A 620 -18.90 -1.23 0.54
CA PHE A 620 -19.31 -2.47 1.22
C PHE A 620 -18.35 -3.62 0.91
N LEU A 621 -17.98 -3.83 -0.36
CA LEU A 621 -17.03 -4.88 -0.76
C LEU A 621 -15.63 -4.63 -0.20
N ALA A 622 -15.15 -3.39 -0.19
CA ALA A 622 -13.86 -3.05 0.40
C ALA A 622 -13.82 -3.39 1.90
N LYS A 623 -14.88 -3.01 2.63
CA LYS A 623 -15.04 -3.32 4.05
C LYS A 623 -15.13 -4.82 4.31
N LEU A 624 -15.91 -5.54 3.48
CA LEU A 624 -16.06 -6.99 3.58
C LEU A 624 -14.71 -7.71 3.37
N ARG A 625 -13.94 -7.30 2.35
CA ARG A 625 -12.59 -7.82 2.09
C ARG A 625 -11.63 -7.55 3.23
N ALA A 626 -11.61 -6.32 3.73
CA ALA A 626 -10.75 -5.93 4.85
C ALA A 626 -11.08 -6.73 6.11
N THR A 627 -12.37 -6.91 6.42
CA THR A 627 -12.83 -7.71 7.58
C THR A 627 -12.40 -9.17 7.46
N PHE A 628 -12.56 -9.78 6.28
CA PHE A 628 -12.18 -11.18 6.06
C PHE A 628 -10.67 -11.38 5.98
N ALA A 629 -9.94 -10.42 5.45
CA ALA A 629 -8.48 -10.43 5.49
C ALA A 629 -7.96 -10.30 6.93
N ARG A 630 -8.58 -9.44 7.75
CA ARG A 630 -8.26 -9.30 9.16
C ARG A 630 -8.52 -10.59 9.95
N LEU A 631 -9.64 -11.26 9.67
CA LEU A 631 -9.96 -12.57 10.27
C LEU A 631 -8.90 -13.62 9.92
N ALA A 632 -8.51 -13.71 8.66
CA ALA A 632 -7.50 -14.67 8.18
C ALA A 632 -6.10 -14.42 8.74
N ALA A 633 -5.81 -13.16 9.12
CA ALA A 633 -4.52 -12.76 9.67
C ALA A 633 -4.47 -12.80 11.21
N LEU A 634 -5.53 -13.24 11.90
CA LEU A 634 -5.54 -13.29 13.36
C LEU A 634 -4.41 -14.19 13.89
N PRO A 635 -3.65 -13.72 14.89
CA PRO A 635 -2.51 -14.50 15.45
C PRO A 635 -2.95 -15.57 16.46
N VAL A 636 -4.20 -15.99 16.37
CA VAL A 636 -4.82 -17.06 17.16
C VAL A 636 -5.62 -17.98 16.27
N PRO A 637 -5.75 -19.27 16.59
CA PRO A 637 -6.55 -20.22 15.81
C PRO A 637 -7.99 -19.74 15.64
N THR A 638 -8.50 -19.78 14.41
CA THR A 638 -9.89 -19.46 14.10
C THR A 638 -10.60 -20.67 13.52
N ILE A 639 -11.80 -20.97 14.00
CA ILE A 639 -12.57 -22.16 13.63
C ILE A 639 -13.97 -21.73 13.20
N ALA A 640 -14.35 -22.02 11.95
CA ALA A 640 -15.72 -21.87 11.49
C ALA A 640 -16.52 -23.16 11.76
N CYS A 641 -17.60 -23.07 12.52
CA CYS A 641 -18.56 -24.16 12.78
C CYS A 641 -19.76 -23.97 11.87
N VAL A 642 -19.84 -24.72 10.77
CA VAL A 642 -20.81 -24.53 9.69
C VAL A 642 -21.91 -25.58 9.76
N ALA A 643 -23.13 -25.14 10.07
CA ALA A 643 -24.36 -25.93 9.95
C ALA A 643 -25.26 -25.33 8.87
N GLY A 644 -25.95 -26.17 8.13
CA GLY A 644 -26.84 -25.73 7.06
C GLY A 644 -26.12 -24.98 5.95
N VAL A 645 -26.68 -23.89 5.48
CA VAL A 645 -26.23 -23.21 4.27
C VAL A 645 -25.10 -22.23 4.54
N ALA A 646 -23.96 -22.33 3.79
CA ALA A 646 -22.92 -21.30 3.70
C ALA A 646 -22.63 -21.01 2.22
N LEU A 647 -23.19 -19.92 1.70
CA LEU A 647 -23.11 -19.57 0.27
C LEU A 647 -22.47 -18.20 0.05
N GLY A 648 -21.75 -18.05 -1.07
CA GLY A 648 -21.14 -16.80 -1.43
C GLY A 648 -20.26 -16.24 -0.31
N GLY A 649 -20.53 -15.00 0.10
CA GLY A 649 -19.85 -14.36 1.24
C GLY A 649 -19.87 -15.18 2.54
N GLY A 650 -20.84 -16.09 2.73
CA GLY A 650 -20.88 -17.00 3.87
C GLY A 650 -19.83 -18.09 3.79
N LEU A 651 -19.59 -18.66 2.62
CA LEU A 651 -18.46 -19.59 2.43
C LEU A 651 -17.12 -18.81 2.45
N GLU A 652 -17.08 -17.60 1.93
CA GLU A 652 -15.89 -16.75 2.00
C GLU A 652 -15.50 -16.41 3.45
N LEU A 653 -16.51 -16.20 4.34
CA LEU A 653 -16.29 -16.04 5.77
C LEU A 653 -15.68 -17.30 6.39
N ALA A 654 -16.24 -18.47 6.08
CA ALA A 654 -15.72 -19.76 6.57
C ALA A 654 -14.30 -20.05 6.05
N LEU A 655 -14.01 -19.72 4.79
CA LEU A 655 -12.68 -19.83 4.18
C LEU A 655 -11.64 -18.88 4.78
N SER A 656 -12.09 -17.80 5.40
CA SER A 656 -11.22 -16.84 6.10
C SER A 656 -10.84 -17.31 7.50
N CYS A 657 -11.42 -18.39 8.00
CA CYS A 657 -10.97 -19.07 9.22
C CYS A 657 -9.89 -20.10 8.93
N HIS A 658 -8.97 -20.31 9.88
CA HIS A 658 -7.88 -21.30 9.74
C HIS A 658 -8.44 -22.72 9.58
N MET A 659 -9.45 -23.08 10.36
CA MET A 659 -10.06 -24.41 10.34
C MET A 659 -11.59 -24.33 10.19
N ARG A 660 -12.18 -25.42 9.69
CA ARG A 660 -13.63 -25.54 9.47
C ARG A 660 -14.14 -26.85 9.96
N VAL A 661 -15.20 -26.84 10.75
CA VAL A 661 -15.92 -28.01 11.24
C VAL A 661 -17.32 -27.95 10.65
N PHE A 662 -17.74 -28.96 9.91
CA PHE A 662 -19.03 -28.99 9.25
C PHE A 662 -19.97 -29.96 9.92
N ALA A 663 -21.23 -29.57 10.04
CA ALA A 663 -22.33 -30.48 10.35
C ALA A 663 -22.70 -31.29 9.10
N SER A 664 -23.25 -32.50 9.29
CA SER A 664 -23.67 -33.38 8.18
C SER A 664 -24.72 -32.77 7.27
N ASN A 665 -25.48 -31.77 7.75
CA ASN A 665 -26.42 -30.99 6.96
C ASN A 665 -25.82 -29.74 6.27
N ALA A 666 -24.51 -29.54 6.34
CA ALA A 666 -23.87 -28.39 5.72
C ALA A 666 -23.90 -28.47 4.20
N VAL A 667 -24.29 -27.36 3.55
CA VAL A 667 -24.31 -27.19 2.10
C VAL A 667 -23.59 -25.88 1.76
N VAL A 668 -22.49 -25.95 1.03
CA VAL A 668 -21.63 -24.81 0.77
C VAL A 668 -21.42 -24.58 -0.74
N GLY A 669 -21.11 -23.34 -1.14
CA GLY A 669 -20.84 -23.04 -2.53
C GLY A 669 -20.60 -21.55 -2.79
N LEU A 670 -20.09 -21.24 -3.99
CA LEU A 670 -19.88 -19.89 -4.50
C LEU A 670 -20.72 -19.67 -5.78
N PRO A 671 -22.02 -19.36 -5.63
CA PRO A 671 -22.94 -19.28 -6.77
C PRO A 671 -22.95 -17.92 -7.47
N GLU A 672 -21.96 -17.06 -7.22
CA GLU A 672 -21.93 -15.67 -7.69
C GLU A 672 -22.00 -15.55 -9.20
N THR A 673 -21.42 -16.47 -9.95
CA THR A 673 -21.48 -16.49 -11.43
C THR A 673 -22.91 -16.63 -11.96
N ARG A 674 -23.81 -17.26 -11.19
CA ARG A 674 -25.25 -17.34 -11.52
C ARG A 674 -25.99 -16.00 -11.35
N LEU A 675 -25.34 -15.03 -10.70
CA LEU A 675 -25.82 -13.65 -10.51
C LEU A 675 -25.04 -12.65 -11.37
N ALA A 676 -24.27 -13.12 -12.37
CA ALA A 676 -23.41 -12.31 -13.23
C ALA A 676 -22.36 -11.47 -12.44
N ILE A 677 -21.91 -11.98 -11.29
CA ILE A 677 -20.82 -11.42 -10.48
C ILE A 677 -19.82 -12.52 -10.13
N ILE A 678 -18.74 -12.16 -9.46
CA ILE A 678 -17.74 -13.11 -8.97
C ILE A 678 -17.72 -13.13 -7.45
N PRO A 679 -17.16 -14.18 -6.79
CA PRO A 679 -16.87 -14.16 -5.37
C PRO A 679 -15.98 -12.95 -5.06
N GLY A 680 -16.44 -12.06 -4.17
CA GLY A 680 -15.88 -10.72 -4.02
C GLY A 680 -15.05 -10.52 -2.76
N ALA A 681 -15.01 -11.52 -1.84
CA ALA A 681 -14.36 -11.39 -0.53
C ALA A 681 -13.28 -12.46 -0.28
N GLY A 682 -12.67 -12.98 -1.34
CA GLY A 682 -11.54 -13.90 -1.30
C GLY A 682 -11.84 -15.34 -1.67
N GLY A 683 -13.08 -15.66 -2.07
CA GLY A 683 -13.46 -17.00 -2.49
C GLY A 683 -12.64 -17.52 -3.69
N THR A 684 -12.28 -16.65 -4.62
CA THR A 684 -11.53 -17.04 -5.82
C THR A 684 -10.13 -17.58 -5.53
N TYR A 685 -9.42 -17.03 -4.56
CA TYR A 685 -8.06 -17.46 -4.21
C TYR A 685 -8.00 -18.38 -3.00
N ARG A 686 -8.85 -18.19 -1.96
CA ARG A 686 -8.86 -19.08 -0.79
C ARG A 686 -9.42 -20.46 -1.09
N LEU A 687 -10.48 -20.55 -1.91
CA LEU A 687 -11.05 -21.87 -2.24
C LEU A 687 -10.03 -22.75 -2.95
N GLN A 688 -9.32 -22.22 -3.95
CA GLN A 688 -8.32 -23.01 -4.67
C GLN A 688 -7.12 -23.46 -3.81
N GLN A 689 -6.76 -22.68 -2.78
CA GLN A 689 -5.72 -23.09 -1.82
C GLN A 689 -6.13 -24.29 -0.98
N VAL A 690 -7.44 -24.44 -0.73
CA VAL A 690 -7.98 -25.53 0.11
C VAL A 690 -8.31 -26.77 -0.71
N VAL A 691 -9.02 -26.62 -1.84
CA VAL A 691 -9.54 -27.77 -2.60
C VAL A 691 -8.76 -28.01 -3.91
N GLY A 692 -7.76 -27.21 -4.20
CA GLY A 692 -7.05 -27.23 -5.49
C GLY A 692 -7.81 -26.51 -6.60
N ARG A 693 -7.06 -26.12 -7.65
CA ARG A 693 -7.57 -25.28 -8.74
C ARG A 693 -8.72 -25.92 -9.52
N ALA A 694 -8.66 -27.23 -9.78
CA ALA A 694 -9.67 -27.92 -10.59
C ALA A 694 -11.05 -27.89 -9.91
N HIS A 695 -11.11 -28.26 -8.63
CA HIS A 695 -12.36 -28.25 -7.87
C HIS A 695 -12.88 -26.82 -7.63
N ALA A 696 -11.97 -25.87 -7.39
CA ALA A 696 -12.36 -24.48 -7.26
C ALA A 696 -12.99 -23.91 -8.53
N LEU A 697 -12.42 -24.20 -9.71
CA LEU A 697 -13.00 -23.82 -11.00
C LEU A 697 -14.39 -24.45 -11.21
N ASP A 698 -14.53 -25.74 -10.93
CA ASP A 698 -15.82 -26.41 -11.04
C ASP A 698 -16.87 -25.75 -10.13
N MET A 699 -16.58 -25.57 -8.83
CA MET A 699 -17.52 -24.96 -7.89
C MET A 699 -17.88 -23.51 -8.26
N ILE A 700 -16.91 -22.68 -8.67
CA ILE A 700 -17.13 -21.26 -8.98
C ILE A 700 -17.80 -21.06 -10.32
N LEU A 701 -17.32 -21.73 -11.39
CA LEU A 701 -17.85 -21.51 -12.74
C LEU A 701 -19.24 -22.12 -12.90
N THR A 702 -19.49 -23.27 -12.32
CA THR A 702 -20.82 -23.91 -12.34
C THR A 702 -21.77 -23.31 -11.29
N GLY A 703 -21.24 -22.64 -10.25
CA GLY A 703 -22.04 -22.21 -9.12
C GLY A 703 -22.72 -23.34 -8.37
N ARG A 704 -22.22 -24.60 -8.50
CA ARG A 704 -22.78 -25.76 -7.82
C ARG A 704 -22.53 -25.70 -6.32
N LYS A 705 -23.41 -26.37 -5.59
CA LYS A 705 -23.27 -26.54 -4.15
C LYS A 705 -22.63 -27.90 -3.86
N VAL A 706 -21.93 -27.96 -2.75
CA VAL A 706 -21.22 -29.14 -2.26
C VAL A 706 -21.81 -29.50 -0.88
N ASP A 707 -22.12 -30.73 -0.66
CA ASP A 707 -22.56 -31.23 0.65
C ASP A 707 -21.40 -31.46 1.62
N ALA A 708 -21.71 -31.80 2.85
CA ALA A 708 -20.73 -31.96 3.90
C ALA A 708 -19.75 -33.14 3.66
N VAL A 709 -20.24 -34.23 3.04
CA VAL A 709 -19.44 -35.45 2.75
C VAL A 709 -18.46 -35.14 1.62
N GLU A 710 -18.92 -34.51 0.54
CA GLU A 710 -18.06 -34.07 -0.54
C GLU A 710 -17.06 -33.04 -0.04
N SER A 711 -17.50 -32.09 0.79
CA SER A 711 -16.63 -31.07 1.40
C SER A 711 -15.47 -31.70 2.20
N LEU A 712 -15.73 -32.77 2.94
CA LEU A 712 -14.67 -33.50 3.65
C LEU A 712 -13.69 -34.19 2.67
N ARG A 713 -14.20 -34.79 1.59
CA ARG A 713 -13.36 -35.42 0.55
C ARG A 713 -12.47 -34.40 -0.19
N LEU A 714 -12.97 -33.20 -0.39
CA LEU A 714 -12.25 -32.09 -1.03
C LEU A 714 -11.27 -31.38 -0.10
N GLY A 715 -11.25 -31.73 1.21
CA GLY A 715 -10.43 -31.02 2.19
C GLY A 715 -11.00 -29.65 2.61
N LEU A 716 -12.24 -29.35 2.20
CA LEU A 716 -12.88 -28.07 2.52
C LEU A 716 -13.23 -27.93 4.00
N CYS A 717 -13.45 -29.04 4.70
CA CYS A 717 -13.59 -29.04 6.15
C CYS A 717 -12.59 -30.02 6.79
N SER A 718 -12.19 -29.74 8.02
CA SER A 718 -11.22 -30.51 8.81
C SER A 718 -11.89 -31.64 9.57
N ARG A 719 -13.15 -31.46 9.97
CA ARG A 719 -13.93 -32.45 10.74
C ARG A 719 -15.40 -32.36 10.31
N LEU A 720 -16.06 -33.56 10.28
CA LEU A 720 -17.48 -33.69 9.99
C LEU A 720 -18.20 -34.20 11.25
N VAL A 721 -19.26 -33.52 11.63
CA VAL A 721 -20.11 -33.85 12.79
C VAL A 721 -21.45 -34.39 12.32
N GLN A 722 -21.78 -35.60 12.68
CA GLN A 722 -23.13 -36.12 12.43
C GLN A 722 -24.14 -35.39 13.33
N VAL A 723 -25.10 -34.79 12.69
CA VAL A 723 -26.27 -34.20 13.36
C VAL A 723 -27.42 -35.15 13.09
N GLU A 724 -27.95 -35.80 14.15
CA GLU A 724 -29.14 -36.63 14.04
C GLU A 724 -30.29 -35.72 13.64
N GLU A 725 -31.08 -36.13 12.64
CA GLU A 725 -32.39 -35.54 12.35
C GLU A 725 -33.25 -35.81 13.62
N VAL A 726 -33.45 -34.79 14.41
CA VAL A 726 -34.37 -34.90 15.56
C VAL A 726 -35.75 -34.89 14.98
N ASP A 727 -36.34 -36.08 14.88
CA ASP A 727 -37.75 -36.26 14.64
C ASP A 727 -38.53 -35.37 15.62
N CYS A 728 -39.52 -34.70 15.07
CA CYS A 728 -40.43 -33.74 15.68
C CYS A 728 -40.88 -34.12 17.10
N LEU A 729 -40.21 -33.68 18.12
CA LEU A 729 -40.65 -33.69 19.50
C LEU A 729 -40.71 -32.27 20.06
N ASN A 730 -41.86 -31.96 20.60
CA ASN A 730 -42.34 -30.74 21.26
C ASN A 730 -41.37 -29.57 21.56
N GLY A 731 -41.80 -28.38 21.17
CA GLY A 731 -41.08 -27.11 21.01
C GLY A 731 -40.28 -26.48 22.18
N GLU A 732 -40.21 -27.11 23.36
CA GLU A 732 -39.43 -26.58 24.49
C GLU A 732 -38.08 -27.28 24.69
N ASP A 733 -37.90 -28.49 24.20
CA ASP A 733 -36.61 -29.21 24.20
C ASP A 733 -35.73 -28.87 22.97
N LEU A 734 -36.29 -28.29 21.91
CA LEU A 734 -35.60 -27.91 20.70
C LEU A 734 -34.55 -26.79 20.94
N ALA A 735 -34.84 -25.89 21.89
CA ALA A 735 -33.92 -24.79 22.24
C ALA A 735 -32.67 -25.26 23.03
N ARG A 736 -32.70 -26.46 23.62
CA ARG A 736 -31.58 -26.98 24.41
C ARG A 736 -30.79 -28.09 23.72
N ARG A 737 -31.28 -28.72 22.65
CA ARG A 737 -30.65 -29.86 21.97
C ARG A 737 -30.54 -29.74 20.45
N GLY A 738 -30.71 -28.56 19.87
CA GLY A 738 -30.52 -28.31 18.43
C GLY A 738 -29.13 -28.71 17.95
N GLY A 739 -29.01 -29.19 16.71
CA GLY A 739 -27.75 -29.67 16.09
C GLY A 739 -26.60 -28.69 16.19
N GLY A 740 -26.87 -27.38 16.35
CA GLY A 740 -25.89 -26.33 16.64
C GLY A 740 -25.16 -26.50 17.96
N GLY A 741 -25.80 -27.11 18.97
CA GLY A 741 -25.18 -27.40 20.26
C GLY A 741 -23.99 -28.35 20.12
N ARG A 742 -24.20 -29.48 19.44
CA ARG A 742 -23.17 -30.52 19.26
C ARG A 742 -22.04 -30.01 18.35
N LEU A 743 -22.35 -29.27 17.29
CA LEU A 743 -21.34 -28.68 16.39
C LEU A 743 -20.46 -27.66 17.14
N ARG A 744 -21.08 -26.82 17.96
CA ARG A 744 -20.40 -25.86 18.84
C ARG A 744 -19.52 -26.58 19.87
N GLU A 745 -19.98 -27.67 20.47
CA GLU A 745 -19.20 -28.50 21.40
C GLU A 745 -17.95 -29.08 20.73
N VAL A 746 -18.07 -29.60 19.50
CA VAL A 746 -16.93 -30.13 18.73
C VAL A 746 -15.94 -29.02 18.35
N GLY A 747 -16.46 -27.86 17.94
CA GLY A 747 -15.61 -26.66 17.68
C GLY A 747 -14.88 -26.20 18.94
N LEU A 748 -15.56 -26.20 20.08
CA LEU A 748 -14.99 -25.85 21.38
C LEU A 748 -13.95 -26.88 21.83
N ALA A 749 -14.25 -28.17 21.69
CA ALA A 749 -13.30 -29.23 21.99
C ALA A 749 -12.02 -29.16 21.14
N LEU A 750 -12.18 -28.82 19.84
CA LEU A 750 -11.04 -28.59 18.94
C LEU A 750 -10.22 -27.39 19.39
N ALA A 751 -10.86 -26.26 19.75
CA ALA A 751 -10.18 -25.10 20.26
C ALA A 751 -9.45 -25.37 21.58
N GLN A 752 -10.06 -26.16 22.49
CA GLN A 752 -9.44 -26.60 23.72
C GLN A 752 -8.23 -27.51 23.46
N GLU A 753 -8.35 -28.44 22.50
CA GLU A 753 -7.25 -29.32 22.08
C GLU A 753 -6.06 -28.51 21.57
N ILE A 754 -6.29 -27.56 20.66
CA ILE A 754 -5.23 -26.69 20.11
C ILE A 754 -4.60 -25.86 21.22
N THR A 755 -5.41 -25.23 22.09
CA THR A 755 -4.93 -24.30 23.12
C THR A 755 -4.25 -24.98 24.32
N ARG A 756 -4.15 -26.33 24.34
CA ARG A 756 -3.23 -27.06 25.20
C ARG A 756 -1.76 -26.83 24.81
N GLY A 757 -1.49 -26.46 23.56
CA GLY A 757 -0.15 -26.05 23.10
C GLY A 757 0.25 -24.67 23.64
N GLY A 758 1.56 -24.41 23.65
CA GLY A 758 2.11 -23.12 24.07
C GLY A 758 1.64 -21.99 23.14
N PRO A 759 1.17 -20.85 23.70
CA PRO A 759 0.61 -19.76 22.91
C PRO A 759 1.56 -19.19 21.88
N SER A 760 2.84 -19.03 22.24
CA SER A 760 3.89 -18.52 21.34
C SER A 760 4.15 -19.48 20.21
N ALA A 761 4.15 -20.79 20.47
CA ALA A 761 4.36 -21.81 19.45
C ALA A 761 3.17 -21.88 18.47
N ILE A 762 1.94 -21.82 18.97
CA ILE A 762 0.73 -21.79 18.11
C ILE A 762 0.74 -20.60 17.18
N ARG A 763 1.06 -19.40 17.70
CA ARG A 763 1.18 -18.17 16.90
C ARG A 763 2.27 -18.30 15.83
N ALA A 764 3.43 -18.82 16.20
CA ALA A 764 4.56 -19.04 15.31
C ALA A 764 4.20 -20.00 14.15
N VAL A 765 3.51 -21.10 14.46
CA VAL A 765 3.05 -22.09 13.46
C VAL A 765 2.04 -21.47 12.50
N LEU A 766 1.07 -20.67 12.99
CA LEU A 766 0.10 -19.99 12.10
C LEU A 766 0.80 -19.06 11.12
N GLY A 767 1.82 -18.32 11.57
CA GLY A 767 2.64 -17.47 10.70
C GLY A 767 3.43 -18.26 9.68
N ALA A 768 4.09 -19.33 10.10
CA ALA A 768 4.90 -20.19 9.22
C ALA A 768 4.04 -20.87 8.14
N ILE A 769 2.89 -21.44 8.51
CA ILE A 769 1.95 -22.06 7.55
C ILE A 769 1.42 -21.02 6.56
N SER A 770 1.10 -19.81 7.02
CA SER A 770 0.58 -18.74 6.14
C SER A 770 1.61 -18.29 5.11
N ALA A 771 2.89 -18.23 5.48
CA ALA A 771 3.98 -17.86 4.59
C ALA A 771 4.48 -19.04 3.72
N ALA A 772 4.23 -20.30 4.13
CA ALA A 772 4.51 -21.54 3.40
C ALA A 772 5.96 -21.60 2.84
N SER A 773 6.96 -21.22 3.63
CA SER A 773 8.38 -21.26 3.26
C SER A 773 9.25 -21.78 4.41
N GLU A 774 10.36 -22.43 4.07
CA GLU A 774 11.38 -22.89 5.02
C GLU A 774 11.93 -21.73 5.88
N GLU A 775 12.09 -20.57 5.26
CA GLU A 775 12.57 -19.38 5.95
C GLU A 775 11.58 -18.89 7.01
N ALA A 776 10.27 -18.88 6.69
CA ALA A 776 9.23 -18.53 7.65
C ALA A 776 9.16 -19.56 8.81
N GLU A 777 9.37 -20.83 8.53
CA GLU A 777 9.45 -21.87 9.55
C GLU A 777 10.64 -21.64 10.47
N ASN A 778 11.82 -21.37 9.92
CA ASN A 778 13.04 -21.07 10.68
C ASN A 778 12.85 -19.83 11.57
N LEU A 779 12.29 -18.74 11.03
CA LEU A 779 11.99 -17.53 11.80
C LEU A 779 10.97 -17.79 12.90
N ALA A 780 9.93 -18.56 12.61
CA ALA A 780 8.92 -18.94 13.59
C ALA A 780 9.54 -19.79 14.71
N TYR A 781 10.46 -20.69 14.35
CA TYR A 781 11.14 -21.54 15.30
C TYR A 781 12.08 -20.74 16.22
N GLU A 782 12.81 -19.75 15.69
CA GLU A 782 13.64 -18.83 16.47
C GLU A 782 12.85 -18.11 17.59
N VAL A 783 11.62 -17.68 17.30
CA VAL A 783 10.75 -17.08 18.31
C VAL A 783 10.45 -18.07 19.44
N VAL A 784 10.18 -19.33 19.08
CA VAL A 784 9.86 -20.37 20.05
C VAL A 784 11.08 -20.80 20.87
N LEU A 785 12.28 -20.81 20.28
CA LEU A 785 13.51 -21.15 20.96
C LEU A 785 13.79 -20.28 22.20
N ARG A 786 13.36 -19.02 22.15
CA ARG A 786 13.56 -18.05 23.25
C ARG A 786 12.42 -18.04 24.29
N SER A 787 11.40 -18.83 24.09
CA SER A 787 10.21 -18.90 24.94
C SER A 787 10.48 -19.63 26.25
N SER A 788 10.06 -19.06 27.39
CA SER A 788 10.10 -19.77 28.68
C SER A 788 9.18 -20.98 28.70
N ASP A 789 8.10 -20.98 27.95
CA ASP A 789 7.18 -22.13 27.82
C ASP A 789 7.91 -23.35 27.25
N ARG A 790 8.83 -23.14 26.31
CA ARG A 790 9.71 -24.22 25.77
C ARG A 790 10.61 -24.81 26.85
N LEU A 791 11.23 -23.99 27.68
CA LEU A 791 12.10 -24.47 28.77
C LEU A 791 11.30 -25.30 29.76
N VAL A 792 10.14 -24.82 30.17
CA VAL A 792 9.21 -25.57 31.04
C VAL A 792 8.79 -26.91 30.42
N ALA A 793 8.48 -26.92 29.11
CA ALA A 793 8.12 -28.14 28.42
C ALA A 793 9.26 -29.16 28.40
N LEU A 794 10.50 -28.73 28.13
CA LEU A 794 11.66 -29.59 28.10
C LEU A 794 12.03 -30.15 29.47
N GLU A 795 11.96 -29.35 30.53
CA GLU A 795 12.22 -29.76 31.91
C GLU A 795 11.20 -30.77 32.42
N GLN A 796 9.95 -30.63 31.97
CA GLN A 796 8.87 -31.54 32.40
C GLN A 796 8.65 -32.74 31.46
N PHE A 797 9.36 -32.78 30.33
CA PHE A 797 9.26 -33.87 29.36
C PHE A 797 9.59 -35.20 30.03
N GLY A 798 8.70 -36.19 29.93
CA GLY A 798 8.88 -37.50 30.51
C GLY A 798 8.51 -37.64 32.00
N THR A 799 8.16 -36.55 32.69
CA THR A 799 7.81 -36.61 34.13
C THR A 799 6.34 -36.99 34.39
N GLY A 800 5.51 -37.07 33.36
CA GLY A 800 4.08 -37.33 33.47
C GLY A 800 3.26 -36.18 34.09
N ARG A 801 3.89 -35.02 34.36
CA ARG A 801 3.20 -33.84 34.87
C ARG A 801 2.47 -33.12 33.76
N GLN A 802 1.30 -32.57 34.09
CA GLN A 802 0.54 -31.75 33.16
C GLN A 802 1.25 -30.40 32.94
N LEU A 803 1.59 -30.10 31.67
CA LEU A 803 2.23 -28.87 31.29
C LEU A 803 1.23 -27.69 31.41
N THR A 804 1.71 -26.56 31.92
CA THR A 804 0.97 -25.31 31.95
C THR A 804 1.83 -24.22 31.31
N PHE A 805 1.31 -23.57 30.25
CA PHE A 805 2.00 -22.56 29.47
C PHE A 805 1.48 -21.16 29.78
N ALA A 806 2.40 -20.23 29.95
CA ALA A 806 2.11 -18.82 30.28
C ALA A 806 2.10 -17.91 29.05
N GLY A 807 2.56 -18.37 27.88
CA GLY A 807 2.61 -17.57 26.66
C GLY A 807 3.81 -16.64 26.58
N ARG A 808 4.90 -16.96 27.27
CA ARG A 808 6.10 -16.13 27.39
C ARG A 808 7.32 -16.75 26.74
#